data_48b2189d93b0b6648df11e2a319e464e
#
_entry.id   48b2189d93b0b6648df11e2a319e464e
#
_cell.length_a   1.000
_cell.length_b   1.000
_cell.length_c   1.000
_cell.angle_alpha   90.00
_cell.angle_beta   90.00
_cell.angle_gamma   90.00
#
_symmetry.space_group_name_H-M   'P 1'
#
loop_
_entity.id
_entity.type
_entity.pdbx_description
1 polymer ?
#
loop_
_entity_poly.entity_id
_entity_poly.type
_entity_poly.pdbx_seq_one_letter_code
_entity_poly.pdbx_strand_id
1 'polypeptide(L)'
;MSKILIFAGTTEGRKLSEHLCERGIEHTVCVATEYGEIVLHENPFAHVHMGRMDSEGMRSFFAEQKCMLIVDATHPYAAIVTENIKQAVYAFNEAHAVTDNQADSSISENIEYVRLKRDTDISADYDNIRYFEDNEACAKALNNTDGNILLTTGSKELSVYCKTSDVRDRLYVRVLPGLESISLCMHNDITGKHILALQGPFSTQLNEALIDQYDIRCLVTKKSGAAGGFIEKIAAAKNKNIPVYIVGQSVQDDGMSFEAVCEYIDSKYNKLHIMLAGIGMGNDACMTKAVSDAIESADIILGASRMIEKYSAKIDKKPYYLAEQIIPYLYEICADTAKISNVLILFSGDTGFYSGSKKLYLAIKNEIAEGKLNADVSILPGISSVSYMAAAVGEIYNDAYICSIHGVKLSNITSRISHHAKTFMLMSGVKDVNMLGHLLSSDERYGLQKCSVTVGYQLSYPDETISQLSPQECTKLKREGLYICMVKNPNPVAKNVTPQLSDAAFIREKVPMTKEEIRHVSICKLHLKSDSVLYDVGSGTGSIAVEAASLSDDMEVYAIEQKENAVQLITQNKEKHGLENIHVINAKAPDGMDTLPVPTHAFIGGSGGNLKEIIEALKAKNPHIRIVINAISMETICEIKEILAAYDVKNEDIVQLQVSRSKQIGHYHLMQAENPVWICSFEF
;
A
#
# COMPACT_ATOMS: atom_id res chain seq x y z
N MET A 1 16.12 -3.87 -13.92
CA MET A 1 16.59 -5.20 -14.33
C MET A 1 15.37 -6.06 -14.55
N SER A 2 15.14 -6.49 -15.77
CA SER A 2 13.88 -7.14 -16.14
C SER A 2 13.89 -8.61 -15.72
N LYS A 3 12.92 -9.02 -14.91
CA LYS A 3 12.75 -10.42 -14.49
C LYS A 3 12.25 -11.34 -15.61
N ILE A 4 11.72 -10.77 -16.70
CA ILE A 4 11.17 -11.49 -17.85
C ILE A 4 12.03 -11.21 -19.08
N LEU A 5 12.48 -12.27 -19.76
CA LEU A 5 13.17 -12.19 -21.04
C LEU A 5 12.32 -12.84 -22.12
N ILE A 6 12.09 -12.13 -23.24
CA ILE A 6 11.37 -12.64 -24.41
C ILE A 6 12.38 -12.80 -25.53
N PHE A 7 12.67 -14.03 -25.94
CA PHE A 7 13.42 -14.28 -27.17
C PHE A 7 12.48 -14.12 -28.34
N ALA A 8 12.50 -12.93 -28.96
CA ALA A 8 11.60 -12.56 -30.03
C ALA A 8 12.23 -12.83 -31.41
N GLY A 9 11.39 -13.01 -32.38
CA GLY A 9 11.73 -13.23 -33.79
C GLY A 9 10.47 -13.41 -34.62
N THR A 10 9.33 -13.25 -33.95
CA THR A 10 8.00 -13.45 -34.53
C THR A 10 7.05 -12.33 -34.17
N THR A 11 5.92 -12.26 -34.87
CA THR A 11 4.84 -11.32 -34.57
C THR A 11 4.24 -11.55 -33.17
N GLU A 12 4.19 -12.80 -32.74
CA GLU A 12 3.65 -13.20 -31.45
C GLU A 12 4.54 -12.68 -30.30
N GLY A 13 5.87 -12.72 -30.46
CA GLY A 13 6.80 -12.15 -29.50
C GLY A 13 6.67 -10.62 -29.37
N ARG A 14 6.38 -9.93 -30.48
CA ARG A 14 6.08 -8.48 -30.46
C ARG A 14 4.76 -8.20 -29.74
N LYS A 15 3.69 -8.91 -30.08
CA LYS A 15 2.38 -8.76 -29.45
C LYS A 15 2.46 -9.02 -27.94
N LEU A 16 3.28 -10.00 -27.52
CA LEU A 16 3.51 -10.26 -26.10
C LEU A 16 4.21 -9.08 -25.43
N SER A 17 5.23 -8.50 -26.07
CA SER A 17 5.89 -7.29 -25.55
C SER A 17 4.92 -6.11 -25.45
N GLU A 18 4.07 -5.88 -26.44
CA GLU A 18 3.02 -4.85 -26.43
C GLU A 18 2.05 -5.09 -25.25
N HIS A 19 1.58 -6.32 -25.05
CA HIS A 19 0.72 -6.70 -23.93
C HIS A 19 1.37 -6.41 -22.56
N LEU A 20 2.65 -6.77 -22.39
CA LEU A 20 3.38 -6.49 -21.14
C LEU A 20 3.58 -4.99 -20.90
N CYS A 21 3.81 -4.20 -21.97
CA CYS A 21 3.87 -2.76 -21.89
C CYS A 21 2.55 -2.13 -21.41
N GLU A 22 1.43 -2.60 -21.96
CA GLU A 22 0.08 -2.16 -21.56
C GLU A 22 -0.21 -2.45 -20.09
N ARG A 23 0.41 -3.51 -19.54
CA ARG A 23 0.30 -3.92 -18.12
C ARG A 23 1.35 -3.29 -17.20
N GLY A 24 2.27 -2.48 -17.75
CA GLY A 24 3.37 -1.90 -16.98
C GLY A 24 4.38 -2.92 -16.46
N ILE A 25 4.46 -4.11 -17.09
CA ILE A 25 5.38 -5.19 -16.70
C ILE A 25 6.73 -4.97 -17.39
N GLU A 26 7.76 -4.70 -16.59
CA GLU A 26 9.14 -4.52 -17.10
C GLU A 26 9.70 -5.83 -17.65
N HIS A 27 10.16 -5.81 -18.91
CA HIS A 27 10.70 -6.97 -19.59
C HIS A 27 11.81 -6.60 -20.57
N THR A 28 12.63 -7.58 -20.95
CA THR A 28 13.67 -7.43 -21.99
C THR A 28 13.34 -8.30 -23.20
N VAL A 29 13.37 -7.69 -24.38
CA VAL A 29 13.17 -8.37 -25.67
C VAL A 29 14.53 -8.62 -26.32
N CYS A 30 14.88 -9.89 -26.48
CA CYS A 30 16.13 -10.33 -27.13
C CYS A 30 15.90 -10.55 -28.63
N VAL A 31 16.60 -9.80 -29.47
CA VAL A 31 16.51 -9.89 -30.95
C VAL A 31 17.89 -10.13 -31.58
N ALA A 32 17.93 -10.91 -32.64
CA ALA A 32 19.18 -11.31 -33.30
C ALA A 32 19.75 -10.26 -34.30
N THR A 33 18.94 -9.27 -34.73
CA THR A 33 19.31 -8.30 -35.78
C THR A 33 18.64 -6.95 -35.53
N GLU A 34 19.23 -5.85 -36.07
CA GLU A 34 18.70 -4.47 -36.07
C GLU A 34 17.26 -4.35 -36.58
N TYR A 35 16.82 -5.28 -37.40
CA TYR A 35 15.45 -5.32 -37.94
C TYR A 35 14.38 -5.59 -36.86
N GLY A 36 14.76 -6.26 -35.77
CA GLY A 36 13.85 -6.49 -34.63
C GLY A 36 13.62 -5.22 -33.80
N GLU A 37 14.58 -4.31 -33.78
CA GLU A 37 14.51 -3.06 -33.00
C GLU A 37 13.55 -2.02 -33.64
N ILE A 38 13.57 -1.89 -34.96
CA ILE A 38 12.77 -0.90 -35.70
C ILE A 38 11.24 -1.14 -35.54
N VAL A 39 10.84 -2.33 -35.11
CA VAL A 39 9.45 -2.73 -35.00
C VAL A 39 8.91 -2.58 -33.58
N LEU A 40 9.77 -2.37 -32.57
CA LEU A 40 9.37 -2.12 -31.20
C LEU A 40 9.33 -0.62 -30.95
N HIS A 41 8.16 -0.07 -30.59
CA HIS A 41 8.04 1.32 -30.19
C HIS A 41 8.81 1.57 -28.87
N GLU A 42 9.43 2.74 -28.73
CA GLU A 42 10.04 3.15 -27.44
C GLU A 42 8.99 3.11 -26.32
N ASN A 43 9.22 2.27 -25.34
CA ASN A 43 8.35 2.13 -24.19
C ASN A 43 9.20 1.97 -22.92
N PRO A 44 8.89 2.65 -21.81
CA PRO A 44 9.69 2.58 -20.58
C PRO A 44 9.73 1.18 -19.93
N PHE A 45 8.81 0.29 -20.27
CA PHE A 45 8.72 -1.06 -19.73
C PHE A 45 9.42 -2.12 -20.59
N ALA A 46 9.79 -1.79 -21.84
CA ALA A 46 10.43 -2.72 -22.78
C ALA A 46 11.90 -2.31 -23.02
N HIS A 47 12.82 -3.18 -22.65
CA HIS A 47 14.24 -3.01 -22.95
C HIS A 47 14.63 -3.94 -24.10
N VAL A 48 15.37 -3.44 -25.08
CA VAL A 48 15.79 -4.25 -26.23
C VAL A 48 17.25 -4.64 -26.06
N HIS A 49 17.51 -5.95 -26.17
CA HIS A 49 18.87 -6.50 -26.23
C HIS A 49 19.14 -7.05 -27.64
N MET A 50 20.12 -6.48 -28.31
CA MET A 50 20.55 -6.90 -29.67
C MET A 50 21.76 -7.81 -29.63
N GLY A 51 21.73 -8.90 -30.35
CA GLY A 51 22.87 -9.77 -30.58
C GLY A 51 22.52 -11.25 -30.61
N ARG A 52 23.42 -12.02 -31.23
CA ARG A 52 23.35 -13.48 -31.18
C ARG A 52 24.13 -13.98 -29.98
N MET A 53 23.54 -14.83 -29.18
CA MET A 53 24.15 -15.46 -28.02
C MET A 53 24.17 -16.97 -28.19
N ASP A 54 25.27 -17.60 -27.81
CA ASP A 54 25.33 -19.08 -27.58
C ASP A 54 24.78 -19.42 -26.19
N SER A 55 24.72 -20.68 -25.83
CA SER A 55 24.17 -21.13 -24.55
C SER A 55 24.95 -20.58 -23.33
N GLU A 56 26.25 -20.35 -23.43
CA GLU A 56 27.07 -19.83 -22.34
C GLU A 56 26.88 -18.32 -22.17
N GLY A 57 26.79 -17.56 -23.28
CA GLY A 57 26.44 -16.16 -23.31
C GLY A 57 25.04 -15.90 -22.74
N MET A 58 24.06 -16.75 -23.10
CA MET A 58 22.70 -16.69 -22.56
C MET A 58 22.69 -16.91 -21.04
N ARG A 59 23.41 -17.92 -20.54
CA ARG A 59 23.51 -18.20 -19.09
C ARG A 59 24.07 -17.02 -18.31
N SER A 60 25.13 -16.38 -18.84
CA SER A 60 25.75 -15.20 -18.22
C SER A 60 24.77 -14.02 -18.22
N PHE A 61 24.04 -13.81 -19.30
CA PHE A 61 23.03 -12.76 -19.44
C PHE A 61 21.83 -12.98 -18.49
N PHE A 62 21.39 -14.22 -18.28
CA PHE A 62 20.33 -14.55 -17.33
C PHE A 62 20.71 -14.17 -15.90
N ALA A 63 21.97 -14.44 -15.50
CA ALA A 63 22.49 -14.05 -14.20
C ALA A 63 22.57 -12.52 -14.04
N GLU A 64 23.06 -11.80 -15.05
CA GLU A 64 23.18 -10.34 -15.05
C GLU A 64 21.80 -9.67 -14.92
N GLN A 65 20.80 -10.17 -15.65
CA GLN A 65 19.43 -9.64 -15.63
C GLN A 65 18.60 -10.09 -14.42
N LYS A 66 19.11 -11.03 -13.60
CA LYS A 66 18.34 -11.70 -12.52
C LYS A 66 17.00 -12.25 -13.03
N CYS A 67 17.09 -12.96 -14.14
CA CYS A 67 15.95 -13.48 -14.87
C CYS A 67 15.19 -14.53 -14.05
N MET A 68 13.87 -14.47 -14.08
CA MET A 68 12.97 -15.46 -13.44
C MET A 68 12.11 -16.22 -14.44
N LEU A 69 11.80 -15.60 -15.59
CA LEU A 69 11.00 -16.18 -16.64
C LEU A 69 11.62 -15.92 -18.02
N ILE A 70 11.73 -16.97 -18.80
CA ILE A 70 12.12 -16.89 -20.21
C ILE A 70 10.95 -17.34 -21.07
N VAL A 71 10.52 -16.46 -21.96
CA VAL A 71 9.55 -16.78 -22.99
C VAL A 71 10.26 -16.92 -24.33
N ASP A 72 10.26 -18.15 -24.85
CA ASP A 72 10.78 -18.43 -26.19
C ASP A 72 9.69 -18.23 -27.23
N ALA A 73 9.69 -17.05 -27.85
CA ALA A 73 8.82 -16.66 -28.96
C ALA A 73 9.59 -16.67 -30.30
N THR A 74 10.64 -17.50 -30.41
CA THR A 74 11.40 -17.64 -31.65
C THR A 74 10.61 -18.41 -32.71
N HIS A 75 11.05 -18.29 -33.97
CA HIS A 75 10.39 -18.99 -35.05
C HIS A 75 10.46 -20.51 -34.87
N PRO A 76 9.41 -21.30 -35.16
CA PRO A 76 9.43 -22.78 -35.01
C PRO A 76 10.61 -23.49 -35.72
N TYR A 77 11.10 -22.90 -36.81
CA TYR A 77 12.27 -23.42 -37.53
C TYR A 77 13.64 -22.95 -36.99
N ALA A 78 13.66 -22.16 -35.93
CA ALA A 78 14.91 -21.73 -35.28
C ALA A 78 15.34 -22.71 -34.18
N ALA A 79 15.35 -24.01 -34.49
CA ALA A 79 15.61 -25.11 -33.54
C ALA A 79 16.91 -24.95 -32.74
N ILE A 80 17.97 -24.42 -33.36
CA ILE A 80 19.27 -24.20 -32.70
C ILE A 80 19.16 -23.18 -31.56
N VAL A 81 18.42 -22.09 -31.75
CA VAL A 81 18.25 -21.04 -30.72
C VAL A 81 17.39 -21.55 -29.58
N THR A 82 16.29 -22.23 -29.90
CA THR A 82 15.42 -22.87 -28.89
C THR A 82 16.22 -23.89 -28.03
N GLU A 83 17.07 -24.69 -28.68
CA GLU A 83 17.89 -25.64 -27.94
C GLU A 83 18.94 -24.94 -27.05
N ASN A 84 19.61 -23.90 -27.56
CA ASN A 84 20.54 -23.10 -26.78
C ASN A 84 19.85 -22.43 -25.54
N ILE A 85 18.62 -21.92 -25.69
CA ILE A 85 17.86 -21.36 -24.61
C ILE A 85 17.57 -22.42 -23.53
N LYS A 86 17.09 -23.61 -23.95
CA LYS A 86 16.80 -24.72 -23.02
C LYS A 86 18.04 -25.17 -22.27
N GLN A 87 19.17 -25.33 -22.97
CA GLN A 87 20.43 -25.70 -22.37
C GLN A 87 20.95 -24.66 -21.38
N ALA A 88 20.83 -23.37 -21.71
CA ALA A 88 21.22 -22.28 -20.84
C ALA A 88 20.36 -22.22 -19.56
N VAL A 89 19.05 -22.40 -19.68
CA VAL A 89 18.13 -22.48 -18.53
C VAL A 89 18.45 -23.68 -17.65
N TYR A 90 18.64 -24.86 -18.24
CA TYR A 90 18.97 -26.05 -17.50
C TYR A 90 20.29 -25.91 -16.74
N ALA A 91 21.36 -25.44 -17.41
CA ALA A 91 22.66 -25.24 -16.79
C ALA A 91 22.65 -24.14 -15.70
N PHE A 92 21.80 -23.11 -15.85
CA PHE A 92 21.60 -22.08 -14.82
C PHE A 92 20.96 -22.70 -13.58
N ASN A 93 19.85 -23.41 -13.74
CA ASN A 93 19.11 -24.02 -12.65
C ASN A 93 19.92 -25.11 -11.91
N GLU A 94 20.69 -25.95 -12.64
CA GLU A 94 21.60 -26.93 -12.00
C GLU A 94 22.68 -26.24 -11.15
N ALA A 95 23.27 -25.15 -11.62
CA ALA A 95 24.32 -24.45 -10.89
C ALA A 95 23.78 -23.86 -9.57
N HIS A 96 22.51 -23.46 -9.53
CA HIS A 96 21.87 -22.91 -8.32
C HIS A 96 21.37 -24.01 -7.37
N ALA A 97 20.94 -25.15 -7.87
CA ALA A 97 20.54 -26.31 -7.04
C ALA A 97 21.68 -26.88 -6.18
N VAL A 98 22.96 -26.72 -6.60
CA VAL A 98 24.12 -27.18 -5.87
C VAL A 98 24.56 -26.28 -4.73
N THR A 99 24.16 -24.98 -4.75
CA THR A 99 24.52 -23.99 -3.73
C THR A 99 23.55 -23.92 -2.54
N ASP A 100 22.37 -24.52 -2.62
CA ASP A 100 21.29 -24.45 -1.63
C ASP A 100 21.49 -25.35 -0.38
N ASN A 101 22.66 -26.00 -0.20
CA ASN A 101 22.95 -26.81 0.96
C ASN A 101 23.58 -26.06 2.16
N GLN A 102 23.62 -24.73 2.15
CA GLN A 102 24.02 -23.89 3.30
C GLN A 102 23.12 -22.65 3.47
N ALA A 103 22.14 -22.79 4.40
CA ALA A 103 21.47 -21.75 5.19
C ALA A 103 21.06 -20.46 4.45
N ASP A 104 19.85 -20.35 4.04
CA ASP A 104 18.83 -19.35 4.31
C ASP A 104 17.65 -19.53 3.34
N SER A 105 16.51 -19.97 3.84
CA SER A 105 15.31 -20.28 3.07
C SER A 105 14.58 -19.00 2.71
N SER A 106 14.96 -18.35 1.62
CA SER A 106 14.09 -17.39 0.94
C SER A 106 14.41 -17.32 -0.55
N ILE A 107 13.49 -17.87 -1.35
CA ILE A 107 13.37 -17.78 -2.81
C ILE A 107 14.24 -18.78 -3.58
N SER A 108 13.62 -19.85 -4.05
CA SER A 108 14.12 -20.71 -5.15
C SER A 108 14.28 -19.84 -6.41
N GLU A 109 15.50 -19.47 -6.77
CA GLU A 109 15.84 -18.65 -7.94
C GLU A 109 15.93 -19.47 -9.24
N ASN A 110 15.09 -20.46 -9.43
CA ASN A 110 15.04 -21.23 -10.67
C ASN A 110 14.35 -20.41 -11.77
N ILE A 111 14.99 -20.34 -12.94
CA ILE A 111 14.44 -19.74 -14.12
C ILE A 111 13.37 -20.66 -14.72
N GLU A 112 12.19 -20.13 -14.94
CA GLU A 112 11.13 -20.83 -15.66
C GLU A 112 11.26 -20.61 -17.18
N TYR A 113 10.97 -21.66 -17.94
CA TYR A 113 10.97 -21.62 -19.39
C TYR A 113 9.57 -21.87 -19.94
N VAL A 114 9.08 -20.97 -20.75
CA VAL A 114 7.80 -21.10 -21.46
C VAL A 114 8.03 -20.96 -22.96
N ARG A 115 7.53 -21.92 -23.75
CA ARG A 115 7.50 -21.82 -25.20
C ARG A 115 6.17 -21.21 -25.62
N LEU A 116 6.23 -20.11 -26.39
CA LEU A 116 5.05 -19.50 -27.00
C LEU A 116 4.75 -20.22 -28.33
N LYS A 117 3.63 -20.95 -28.35
CA LYS A 117 3.15 -21.67 -29.53
C LYS A 117 2.59 -20.71 -30.57
N ARG A 118 2.91 -20.98 -31.81
CA ARG A 118 2.28 -20.29 -32.94
C ARG A 118 0.96 -20.95 -33.32
N ASP A 119 -0.03 -20.15 -33.64
CA ASP A 119 -1.30 -20.63 -34.19
C ASP A 119 -1.06 -21.11 -35.65
N THR A 120 -0.87 -22.43 -35.81
CA THR A 120 -0.54 -23.05 -37.09
C THR A 120 -1.71 -23.78 -37.74
N ASP A 121 -2.87 -23.79 -37.12
CA ASP A 121 -4.06 -24.48 -37.67
C ASP A 121 -4.79 -23.63 -38.70
N ILE A 122 -4.11 -23.39 -39.84
CA ILE A 122 -4.77 -22.87 -41.04
C ILE A 122 -4.92 -24.06 -41.99
N SER A 123 -6.09 -24.65 -42.01
CA SER A 123 -6.48 -25.59 -43.04
C SER A 123 -6.63 -24.82 -44.37
N ALA A 124 -5.74 -25.10 -45.32
CA ALA A 124 -5.87 -24.56 -46.67
C ALA A 124 -6.91 -25.39 -47.45
N ASP A 125 -8.08 -24.77 -47.72
CA ASP A 125 -9.14 -25.36 -48.54
C ASP A 125 -8.75 -25.23 -50.03
N TYR A 126 -7.77 -26.04 -50.47
CA TYR A 126 -7.29 -26.11 -51.85
C TYR A 126 -6.75 -27.50 -52.16
N ASP A 127 -7.37 -28.20 -53.16
CA ASP A 127 -7.07 -29.60 -53.47
C ASP A 127 -5.72 -29.82 -54.15
N ASN A 128 -5.10 -28.77 -54.76
CA ASN A 128 -3.83 -28.90 -55.49
C ASN A 128 -2.62 -28.54 -54.60
N ILE A 129 -2.65 -29.02 -53.36
CA ILE A 129 -1.53 -28.87 -52.38
C ILE A 129 -0.81 -30.21 -52.20
N ARG A 130 0.53 -30.18 -52.22
CA ARG A 130 1.38 -31.29 -51.85
C ARG A 130 2.31 -30.95 -50.69
N TYR A 131 2.35 -31.84 -49.68
CA TYR A 131 3.20 -31.65 -48.51
C TYR A 131 4.46 -32.48 -48.67
N PHE A 132 5.61 -31.93 -48.27
CA PHE A 132 6.90 -32.56 -48.29
C PHE A 132 7.57 -32.46 -46.89
N GLU A 133 8.22 -33.51 -46.45
CA GLU A 133 8.86 -33.60 -45.16
C GLU A 133 9.99 -32.57 -45.03
N ASP A 134 10.81 -32.43 -46.09
CA ASP A 134 11.95 -31.52 -46.13
C ASP A 134 12.15 -30.87 -47.50
N ASN A 135 13.16 -30.00 -47.62
CA ASN A 135 13.51 -29.33 -48.85
C ASN A 135 14.05 -30.29 -49.92
N GLU A 136 14.72 -31.41 -49.50
CA GLU A 136 15.28 -32.38 -50.46
C GLU A 136 14.18 -33.16 -51.15
N ALA A 137 13.17 -33.61 -50.42
CA ALA A 137 12.02 -34.32 -50.95
C ALA A 137 11.22 -33.40 -51.92
N CYS A 138 11.05 -32.12 -51.54
CA CYS A 138 10.40 -31.12 -52.41
C CYS A 138 11.20 -30.86 -53.68
N ALA A 139 12.52 -30.63 -53.57
CA ALA A 139 13.40 -30.43 -54.73
C ALA A 139 13.39 -31.57 -55.69
N LYS A 140 13.41 -32.83 -55.19
CA LYS A 140 13.28 -34.05 -56.04
C LYS A 140 11.94 -34.09 -56.81
N ALA A 141 10.86 -33.69 -56.16
CA ALA A 141 9.55 -33.66 -56.79
C ALA A 141 9.43 -32.58 -57.88
N LEU A 142 10.17 -31.48 -57.78
CA LEU A 142 10.21 -30.38 -58.75
C LEU A 142 10.86 -30.81 -60.09
N ASN A 143 11.73 -31.86 -60.12
CA ASN A 143 12.30 -32.41 -61.34
C ASN A 143 11.22 -32.97 -62.27
N ASN A 144 10.06 -33.34 -61.75
CA ASN A 144 8.94 -33.89 -62.52
C ASN A 144 7.85 -32.85 -62.81
N THR A 145 8.15 -31.55 -62.69
CA THR A 145 7.24 -30.45 -62.99
C THR A 145 7.73 -29.64 -64.18
N ASP A 146 6.80 -29.08 -64.94
CA ASP A 146 7.12 -28.18 -66.05
C ASP A 146 6.82 -26.72 -65.68
N GLY A 147 7.52 -25.76 -66.37
CA GLY A 147 7.32 -24.33 -66.22
C GLY A 147 8.06 -23.70 -65.00
N ASN A 148 7.89 -22.41 -64.84
CA ASN A 148 8.61 -21.63 -63.83
C ASN A 148 8.08 -21.88 -62.41
N ILE A 149 8.99 -21.80 -61.43
CA ILE A 149 8.75 -22.12 -60.03
C ILE A 149 8.99 -20.85 -59.19
N LEU A 150 8.00 -20.43 -58.39
CA LEU A 150 8.18 -19.40 -57.40
C LEU A 150 8.58 -20.02 -56.07
N LEU A 151 9.86 -19.85 -55.68
CA LEU A 151 10.39 -20.36 -54.46
C LEU A 151 10.34 -19.29 -53.36
N THR A 152 9.55 -19.52 -52.31
CA THR A 152 9.34 -18.55 -51.19
C THR A 152 9.82 -19.08 -49.85
N THR A 153 10.74 -20.05 -49.87
CA THR A 153 11.35 -20.67 -48.67
C THR A 153 12.53 -19.89 -48.09
N GLY A 154 12.95 -18.79 -48.74
CA GLY A 154 14.10 -17.96 -48.41
C GLY A 154 15.41 -18.47 -49.04
N SER A 155 16.54 -17.75 -48.78
CA SER A 155 17.83 -17.99 -49.43
C SER A 155 18.67 -19.11 -48.79
N LYS A 156 18.48 -19.45 -47.51
CA LYS A 156 19.36 -20.36 -46.77
C LYS A 156 19.35 -21.81 -47.30
N GLU A 157 18.22 -22.28 -47.77
CA GLU A 157 18.02 -23.65 -48.27
C GLU A 157 18.09 -23.73 -49.81
N LEU A 158 18.48 -22.62 -50.46
CA LEU A 158 18.46 -22.52 -51.92
C LEU A 158 19.36 -23.55 -52.62
N SER A 159 20.51 -23.88 -52.02
CA SER A 159 21.46 -24.86 -52.58
C SER A 159 20.83 -26.24 -52.83
N VAL A 160 19.83 -26.61 -52.05
CA VAL A 160 19.13 -27.91 -52.20
C VAL A 160 18.35 -27.96 -53.50
N TYR A 161 17.71 -26.82 -53.91
CA TYR A 161 16.91 -26.69 -55.10
C TYR A 161 17.74 -26.48 -56.38
N CYS A 162 18.98 -26.02 -56.21
CA CYS A 162 19.87 -25.73 -57.33
C CYS A 162 20.80 -26.93 -57.75
N LYS A 163 20.61 -28.11 -57.16
CA LYS A 163 21.42 -29.30 -57.42
C LYS A 163 21.28 -29.79 -58.91
N THR A 164 20.16 -29.55 -59.55
CA THR A 164 19.95 -29.87 -60.97
C THR A 164 19.76 -28.59 -61.78
N SER A 165 20.44 -28.48 -62.94
CA SER A 165 20.36 -27.26 -63.79
C SER A 165 18.96 -27.03 -64.30
N ASP A 166 18.18 -28.06 -64.63
CA ASP A 166 16.81 -27.95 -65.14
C ASP A 166 15.86 -27.26 -64.13
N VAL A 167 15.93 -27.61 -62.84
CA VAL A 167 15.11 -26.93 -61.80
C VAL A 167 15.66 -25.52 -61.54
N ARG A 168 16.98 -25.34 -61.41
CA ARG A 168 17.66 -24.08 -61.17
C ARG A 168 17.25 -22.99 -62.16
N ASP A 169 17.30 -23.33 -63.43
CA ASP A 169 17.04 -22.35 -64.52
C ASP A 169 15.57 -21.89 -64.60
N ARG A 170 14.66 -22.61 -63.92
CA ARG A 170 13.23 -22.29 -63.80
C ARG A 170 12.86 -21.58 -62.48
N LEU A 171 13.79 -21.45 -61.55
CA LEU A 171 13.52 -20.86 -60.25
C LEU A 171 13.39 -19.32 -60.31
N TYR A 172 12.35 -18.80 -59.75
CA TYR A 172 12.22 -17.41 -59.33
C TYR A 172 12.21 -17.37 -57.81
N VAL A 173 13.26 -16.82 -57.21
CA VAL A 173 13.51 -16.95 -55.79
C VAL A 173 13.17 -15.64 -55.06
N ARG A 174 12.19 -15.70 -54.18
CA ARG A 174 11.80 -14.56 -53.38
C ARG A 174 12.58 -14.56 -52.05
N VAL A 175 13.34 -13.50 -51.83
CA VAL A 175 14.22 -13.31 -50.66
C VAL A 175 14.05 -11.92 -50.10
N LEU A 176 14.51 -11.73 -48.84
CA LEU A 176 14.61 -10.40 -48.26
C LEU A 176 15.66 -9.53 -49.01
N PRO A 177 15.48 -8.20 -49.09
CA PRO A 177 16.36 -7.30 -49.84
C PRO A 177 17.67 -7.00 -49.07
N GLY A 178 18.29 -8.02 -48.46
CA GLY A 178 19.56 -7.92 -47.75
C GLY A 178 20.73 -8.51 -48.57
N LEU A 179 21.92 -7.94 -48.42
CA LEU A 179 23.14 -8.36 -49.13
C LEU A 179 23.43 -9.85 -48.94
N GLU A 180 23.25 -10.40 -47.76
CA GLU A 180 23.45 -11.83 -47.47
C GLU A 180 22.53 -12.69 -48.30
N SER A 181 21.23 -12.36 -48.38
CA SER A 181 20.24 -13.13 -49.15
C SER A 181 20.52 -13.12 -50.64
N ILE A 182 20.92 -11.94 -51.16
CA ILE A 182 21.25 -11.76 -52.57
C ILE A 182 22.54 -12.51 -52.91
N SER A 183 23.56 -12.43 -52.04
CA SER A 183 24.83 -13.16 -52.18
C SER A 183 24.60 -14.68 -52.23
N LEU A 184 23.72 -15.21 -51.39
CA LEU A 184 23.38 -16.64 -51.39
C LEU A 184 22.70 -17.05 -52.70
N CYS A 185 21.85 -16.19 -53.29
CA CYS A 185 21.27 -16.41 -54.58
C CYS A 185 22.36 -16.50 -55.68
N MET A 186 23.27 -15.52 -55.73
CA MET A 186 24.36 -15.47 -56.69
C MET A 186 25.32 -16.66 -56.55
N HIS A 187 25.63 -17.12 -55.33
CA HIS A 187 26.45 -18.31 -55.08
C HIS A 187 25.83 -19.62 -55.62
N ASN A 188 24.51 -19.63 -55.79
CA ASN A 188 23.77 -20.78 -56.34
C ASN A 188 23.39 -20.55 -57.81
N ASP A 189 24.09 -19.67 -58.51
CA ASP A 189 23.90 -19.34 -59.94
C ASP A 189 22.51 -18.74 -60.28
N ILE A 190 21.79 -18.24 -59.30
CA ILE A 190 20.56 -17.50 -59.52
C ILE A 190 20.87 -16.02 -59.68
N THR A 191 20.58 -15.43 -60.85
CA THR A 191 20.95 -14.06 -61.20
C THR A 191 19.82 -13.29 -61.89
N GLY A 192 19.95 -11.98 -61.93
CA GLY A 192 19.07 -11.08 -62.68
C GLY A 192 17.60 -11.17 -62.26
N LYS A 193 16.72 -11.36 -63.24
CA LYS A 193 15.24 -11.41 -63.06
C LYS A 193 14.76 -12.56 -62.20
N HIS A 194 15.60 -13.54 -61.94
CA HIS A 194 15.30 -14.71 -61.13
C HIS A 194 15.39 -14.45 -59.64
N ILE A 195 15.94 -13.29 -59.22
CA ILE A 195 16.00 -12.84 -57.84
C ILE A 195 14.90 -11.81 -57.58
N LEU A 196 13.92 -12.15 -56.75
CA LEU A 196 12.85 -11.28 -56.33
C LEU A 196 13.15 -10.79 -54.88
N ALA A 197 13.95 -9.72 -54.78
CA ALA A 197 14.33 -9.15 -53.48
C ALA A 197 13.21 -8.23 -52.98
N LEU A 198 12.29 -8.78 -52.18
CA LEU A 198 11.09 -8.09 -51.72
C LEU A 198 10.84 -8.33 -50.22
N GLN A 199 10.30 -7.31 -49.54
CA GLN A 199 9.92 -7.39 -48.14
C GLN A 199 8.39 -7.42 -48.01
N GLY A 200 7.86 -8.39 -47.21
CA GLY A 200 6.44 -8.49 -46.91
C GLY A 200 5.92 -7.38 -45.98
N PRO A 201 4.62 -7.38 -45.67
CA PRO A 201 3.61 -8.39 -46.04
C PRO A 201 3.20 -8.37 -47.51
N PHE A 202 2.81 -9.55 -48.07
CA PHE A 202 2.42 -9.69 -49.43
C PHE A 202 0.92 -10.00 -49.57
N SER A 203 0.16 -9.14 -50.23
CA SER A 203 -1.25 -9.37 -50.48
C SER A 203 -1.46 -10.49 -51.52
N THR A 204 -2.68 -11.02 -51.57
CA THR A 204 -3.08 -12.00 -52.61
C THR A 204 -2.84 -11.44 -53.99
N GLN A 205 -3.24 -10.19 -54.25
CA GLN A 205 -3.07 -9.52 -55.57
C GLN A 205 -1.59 -9.43 -55.97
N LEU A 206 -0.68 -9.11 -55.04
CA LEU A 206 0.74 -9.04 -55.37
C LEU A 206 1.31 -10.44 -55.68
N ASN A 207 0.89 -11.47 -54.96
CA ASN A 207 1.29 -12.84 -55.25
C ASN A 207 0.76 -13.27 -56.62
N GLU A 208 -0.51 -12.94 -57.00
CA GLU A 208 -1.08 -13.18 -58.33
C GLU A 208 -0.31 -12.43 -59.43
N ALA A 209 0.04 -11.18 -59.20
CA ALA A 209 0.81 -10.39 -60.16
C ALA A 209 2.19 -10.99 -60.41
N LEU A 210 2.88 -11.51 -59.40
CA LEU A 210 4.16 -12.22 -59.55
C LEU A 210 4.00 -13.54 -60.31
N ILE A 211 2.92 -14.29 -60.04
CA ILE A 211 2.59 -15.53 -60.77
C ILE A 211 2.41 -15.23 -62.23
N ASP A 212 1.62 -14.24 -62.59
CA ASP A 212 1.35 -13.85 -63.96
C ASP A 212 2.59 -13.29 -64.67
N GLN A 213 3.33 -12.37 -64.00
CA GLN A 213 4.47 -11.66 -64.58
C GLN A 213 5.61 -12.60 -64.99
N TYR A 214 5.81 -13.67 -64.21
CA TYR A 214 6.91 -14.61 -64.39
C TYR A 214 6.45 -15.98 -64.91
N ASP A 215 5.23 -16.09 -65.36
CA ASP A 215 4.58 -17.34 -65.87
C ASP A 215 4.87 -18.53 -64.91
N ILE A 216 4.58 -18.32 -63.62
CA ILE A 216 4.81 -19.31 -62.58
C ILE A 216 3.79 -20.44 -62.69
N ARG A 217 4.29 -21.68 -62.69
CA ARG A 217 3.48 -22.89 -62.77
C ARG A 217 3.49 -23.74 -61.51
N CYS A 218 4.33 -23.40 -60.55
CA CYS A 218 4.37 -24.07 -59.27
C CYS A 218 4.83 -23.05 -58.20
N LEU A 219 4.16 -23.03 -57.05
CA LEU A 219 4.55 -22.25 -55.88
C LEU A 219 5.14 -23.18 -54.82
N VAL A 220 6.33 -22.86 -54.34
CA VAL A 220 6.95 -23.56 -53.21
C VAL A 220 6.99 -22.64 -52.00
N THR A 221 6.42 -23.08 -50.89
CA THR A 221 6.39 -22.29 -49.64
C THR A 221 6.63 -23.18 -48.40
N LYS A 222 6.99 -22.55 -47.33
CA LYS A 222 6.97 -23.20 -46.00
C LYS A 222 5.62 -22.98 -45.31
N LYS A 223 5.16 -23.91 -44.48
CA LYS A 223 3.99 -23.74 -43.63
C LYS A 223 4.32 -22.63 -42.65
N SER A 224 3.97 -21.39 -42.96
CA SER A 224 4.16 -20.23 -42.09
C SER A 224 2.80 -19.74 -41.60
N GLY A 225 2.69 -19.28 -40.35
CA GLY A 225 1.42 -18.75 -39.83
C GLY A 225 0.91 -17.52 -40.58
N ALA A 226 -0.25 -16.98 -40.19
CA ALA A 226 -0.92 -15.86 -40.85
C ALA A 226 0.01 -14.66 -41.13
N ALA A 227 0.89 -14.33 -40.19
CA ALA A 227 1.89 -13.25 -40.36
C ALA A 227 2.94 -13.49 -41.46
N GLY A 228 3.13 -14.73 -41.91
CA GLY A 228 4.05 -15.07 -43.00
C GLY A 228 3.42 -14.98 -44.38
N GLY A 229 2.19 -14.50 -44.51
CA GLY A 229 1.46 -14.38 -45.77
C GLY A 229 1.17 -15.77 -46.40
N PHE A 230 0.98 -16.80 -45.59
CA PHE A 230 0.71 -18.17 -46.07
C PHE A 230 -0.66 -18.24 -46.74
N ILE A 231 -1.69 -17.66 -46.10
CA ILE A 231 -3.06 -17.66 -46.63
C ILE A 231 -3.12 -16.95 -48.00
N GLU A 232 -2.47 -15.79 -48.11
CA GLU A 232 -2.45 -14.97 -49.31
C GLU A 232 -1.74 -15.67 -50.48
N LYS A 233 -0.69 -16.48 -50.17
CA LYS A 233 0.01 -17.30 -51.19
C LYS A 233 -0.86 -18.44 -51.66
N ILE A 234 -1.53 -19.15 -50.75
CA ILE A 234 -2.45 -20.22 -51.10
C ILE A 234 -3.65 -19.67 -51.91
N ALA A 235 -4.23 -18.57 -51.47
CA ALA A 235 -5.31 -17.91 -52.17
C ALA A 235 -4.91 -17.50 -53.60
N ALA A 236 -3.72 -16.90 -53.76
CA ALA A 236 -3.20 -16.53 -55.09
C ALA A 236 -2.99 -17.77 -55.99
N ALA A 237 -2.39 -18.82 -55.45
CA ALA A 237 -2.18 -20.06 -56.18
C ALA A 237 -3.51 -20.75 -56.56
N LYS A 238 -4.52 -20.73 -55.68
CA LYS A 238 -5.89 -21.23 -55.94
C LYS A 238 -6.54 -20.42 -57.07
N ASN A 239 -6.49 -19.07 -57.02
CA ASN A 239 -7.06 -18.21 -58.06
C ASN A 239 -6.38 -18.40 -59.43
N LYS A 240 -5.08 -18.75 -59.42
CA LYS A 240 -4.32 -19.02 -60.66
C LYS A 240 -4.28 -20.50 -61.05
N ASN A 241 -4.90 -21.36 -60.25
CA ASN A 241 -5.00 -22.81 -60.48
C ASN A 241 -3.60 -23.49 -60.68
N ILE A 242 -2.60 -23.10 -59.88
CA ILE A 242 -1.26 -23.67 -59.90
C ILE A 242 -0.99 -24.53 -58.66
N PRO A 243 -0.25 -25.66 -58.75
CA PRO A 243 0.10 -26.47 -57.59
C PRO A 243 0.93 -25.72 -56.56
N VAL A 244 0.68 -26.03 -55.27
CA VAL A 244 1.44 -25.51 -54.16
C VAL A 244 2.19 -26.67 -53.45
N TYR A 245 3.50 -26.53 -53.36
CA TYR A 245 4.37 -27.45 -52.64
C TYR A 245 4.71 -26.82 -51.30
N ILE A 246 4.28 -27.48 -50.23
CA ILE A 246 4.50 -27.02 -48.85
C ILE A 246 5.58 -27.87 -48.24
N VAL A 247 6.66 -27.24 -47.78
CA VAL A 247 7.80 -27.91 -47.14
C VAL A 247 7.72 -27.75 -45.62
N GLY A 248 7.95 -28.84 -44.93
CA GLY A 248 8.04 -28.95 -43.46
C GLY A 248 6.88 -29.73 -42.87
N GLN A 249 7.19 -30.66 -41.99
CA GLN A 249 6.22 -31.30 -41.12
C GLN A 249 5.69 -30.27 -40.11
N SER A 250 4.46 -30.51 -39.63
CA SER A 250 3.99 -29.88 -38.40
C SER A 250 4.88 -30.38 -37.25
N VAL A 251 5.88 -29.59 -36.86
CA VAL A 251 6.51 -29.80 -35.56
C VAL A 251 5.41 -29.67 -34.53
N GLN A 252 5.10 -30.70 -33.78
CA GLN A 252 4.29 -30.57 -32.57
C GLN A 252 5.02 -29.59 -31.67
N ASP A 253 4.55 -28.37 -31.62
CA ASP A 253 5.06 -27.33 -30.71
C ASP A 253 4.31 -27.52 -29.38
N ASP A 254 4.98 -28.12 -28.40
CA ASP A 254 4.45 -28.39 -27.06
C ASP A 254 4.32 -27.09 -26.22
N GLY A 255 4.34 -25.91 -26.87
CA GLY A 255 4.21 -24.61 -26.25
C GLY A 255 2.79 -24.26 -25.81
N MET A 256 2.68 -23.19 -25.03
CA MET A 256 1.42 -22.58 -24.61
C MET A 256 0.88 -21.66 -25.71
N SER A 257 -0.44 -21.49 -25.80
CA SER A 257 -1.06 -20.49 -26.68
C SER A 257 -0.69 -19.07 -26.25
N PHE A 258 -0.89 -18.08 -27.12
CA PHE A 258 -0.64 -16.67 -26.80
C PHE A 258 -1.45 -16.22 -25.57
N GLU A 259 -2.73 -16.55 -25.54
CA GLU A 259 -3.64 -16.23 -24.45
C GLU A 259 -3.18 -16.89 -23.13
N ALA A 260 -2.80 -18.16 -23.18
CA ALA A 260 -2.34 -18.89 -22.00
C ALA A 260 -1.01 -18.33 -21.46
N VAL A 261 -0.09 -17.84 -22.32
CA VAL A 261 1.15 -17.18 -21.88
C VAL A 261 0.84 -15.83 -21.25
N CYS A 262 -0.07 -15.03 -21.83
CA CYS A 262 -0.51 -13.77 -21.25
C CYS A 262 -1.14 -13.98 -19.87
N GLU A 263 -2.11 -14.91 -19.74
CA GLU A 263 -2.73 -15.25 -18.45
C GLU A 263 -1.71 -15.72 -17.41
N TYR A 264 -0.76 -16.55 -17.83
CA TYR A 264 0.31 -17.04 -16.96
C TYR A 264 1.18 -15.89 -16.42
N ILE A 265 1.61 -14.96 -17.29
CA ILE A 265 2.44 -13.82 -16.90
C ILE A 265 1.62 -12.86 -16.03
N ASP A 266 0.40 -12.53 -16.43
CA ASP A 266 -0.48 -11.64 -15.69
C ASP A 266 -0.72 -12.17 -14.26
N SER A 267 -1.02 -13.45 -14.11
CA SER A 267 -1.24 -14.06 -12.79
C SER A 267 -0.02 -13.98 -11.86
N LYS A 268 1.20 -13.96 -12.41
CA LYS A 268 2.44 -14.08 -11.64
C LYS A 268 3.19 -12.76 -11.47
N TYR A 269 3.12 -11.88 -12.46
CA TYR A 269 3.95 -10.68 -12.54
C TYR A 269 3.15 -9.37 -12.57
N ASN A 270 1.85 -9.42 -12.86
CA ASN A 270 1.02 -8.23 -12.79
C ASN A 270 0.79 -7.83 -11.32
N LYS A 271 1.27 -6.65 -10.95
CA LYS A 271 1.04 -6.07 -9.64
C LYS A 271 -0.16 -5.14 -9.68
N LEU A 272 -0.99 -5.23 -8.64
CA LEU A 272 -1.97 -4.19 -8.39
C LEU A 272 -1.26 -2.91 -7.92
N HIS A 273 -1.54 -1.79 -8.57
CA HIS A 273 -1.13 -0.47 -8.13
C HIS A 273 -2.25 0.15 -7.32
N ILE A 274 -2.12 0.13 -5.99
CA ILE A 274 -3.13 0.62 -5.07
C ILE A 274 -2.77 2.04 -4.64
N MET A 275 -3.64 3.00 -4.95
CA MET A 275 -3.45 4.40 -4.58
C MET A 275 -4.53 4.83 -3.59
N LEU A 276 -4.12 5.31 -2.41
CA LEU A 276 -5.00 5.91 -1.42
C LEU A 276 -4.96 7.42 -1.61
N ALA A 277 -6.03 8.02 -2.09
CA ALA A 277 -6.04 9.41 -2.51
C ALA A 277 -6.98 10.30 -1.69
N GLY A 278 -6.47 11.41 -1.21
CA GLY A 278 -7.27 12.49 -0.61
C GLY A 278 -7.86 13.40 -1.67
N ILE A 279 -9.18 13.36 -1.83
CA ILE A 279 -9.87 14.19 -2.86
C ILE A 279 -10.12 15.64 -2.43
N GLY A 280 -9.53 16.07 -1.32
CA GLY A 280 -9.77 17.40 -0.77
C GLY A 280 -11.19 17.53 -0.24
N MET A 281 -11.73 18.74 -0.34
CA MET A 281 -13.00 19.13 0.27
C MET A 281 -14.24 18.84 -0.58
N GLY A 282 -14.09 18.16 -1.73
CA GLY A 282 -15.22 17.78 -2.60
C GLY A 282 -15.35 18.61 -3.89
N ASN A 283 -14.71 19.77 -3.98
CA ASN A 283 -14.63 20.58 -5.20
C ASN A 283 -13.37 20.16 -6.01
N ASP A 284 -13.54 19.95 -7.30
CA ASP A 284 -12.44 19.54 -8.20
C ASP A 284 -11.34 20.61 -8.29
N ALA A 285 -11.67 21.90 -8.11
CA ALA A 285 -10.68 22.99 -8.04
C ALA A 285 -9.73 22.88 -6.84
N CYS A 286 -10.10 22.13 -5.80
CA CYS A 286 -9.28 21.87 -4.60
C CYS A 286 -8.59 20.50 -4.65
N MET A 287 -8.69 19.79 -5.78
CA MET A 287 -8.03 18.50 -5.98
C MET A 287 -6.60 18.72 -6.47
N THR A 288 -5.66 17.92 -5.97
CA THR A 288 -4.28 17.96 -6.50
C THR A 288 -4.23 17.35 -7.91
N LYS A 289 -3.32 17.83 -8.74
CA LYS A 289 -3.14 17.29 -10.10
C LYS A 289 -2.83 15.78 -10.08
N ALA A 290 -2.00 15.32 -9.12
CA ALA A 290 -1.68 13.90 -8.97
C ALA A 290 -2.92 13.03 -8.70
N VAL A 291 -3.88 13.52 -7.90
CA VAL A 291 -5.14 12.80 -7.64
C VAL A 291 -6.05 12.82 -8.88
N SER A 292 -6.08 13.93 -9.62
CA SER A 292 -6.83 14.01 -10.89
C SER A 292 -6.30 13.00 -11.91
N ASP A 293 -4.98 12.92 -12.07
CA ASP A 293 -4.33 11.97 -12.99
C ASP A 293 -4.57 10.51 -12.56
N ALA A 294 -4.54 10.25 -11.25
CA ALA A 294 -4.86 8.93 -10.70
C ALA A 294 -6.32 8.52 -10.97
N ILE A 295 -7.27 9.46 -10.93
CA ILE A 295 -8.68 9.19 -11.28
C ILE A 295 -8.81 8.84 -12.77
N GLU A 296 -8.10 9.55 -13.65
CA GLU A 296 -8.13 9.31 -15.10
C GLU A 296 -7.51 7.96 -15.49
N SER A 297 -6.49 7.49 -14.73
CA SER A 297 -5.78 6.24 -14.98
C SER A 297 -6.33 5.04 -14.20
N ALA A 298 -7.30 5.24 -13.31
CA ALA A 298 -7.86 4.16 -12.51
C ALA A 298 -8.75 3.22 -13.32
N ASP A 299 -8.54 1.91 -13.16
CA ASP A 299 -9.44 0.88 -13.69
C ASP A 299 -10.68 0.75 -12.80
N ILE A 300 -10.50 0.94 -11.47
CA ILE A 300 -11.58 0.91 -10.50
C ILE A 300 -11.38 1.96 -9.40
N ILE A 301 -12.49 2.55 -8.96
CA ILE A 301 -12.52 3.50 -7.85
C ILE A 301 -13.32 2.94 -6.68
N LEU A 302 -12.71 2.91 -5.50
CA LEU A 302 -13.33 2.53 -4.24
C LEU A 302 -13.52 3.76 -3.34
N GLY A 303 -14.56 3.80 -2.54
CA GLY A 303 -14.81 4.89 -1.61
C GLY A 303 -16.27 4.98 -1.20
N ALA A 304 -16.61 5.90 -0.31
CA ALA A 304 -18.00 6.11 0.06
C ALA A 304 -18.83 6.60 -1.14
N SER A 305 -20.08 6.13 -1.28
CA SER A 305 -20.96 6.39 -2.43
C SER A 305 -20.97 7.86 -2.85
N ARG A 306 -21.11 8.80 -1.90
CA ARG A 306 -21.11 10.24 -2.16
C ARG A 306 -19.85 10.79 -2.83
N MET A 307 -18.71 10.08 -2.69
CA MET A 307 -17.42 10.50 -3.24
C MET A 307 -17.19 9.94 -4.65
N ILE A 308 -17.70 8.73 -4.93
CA ILE A 308 -17.44 8.01 -6.18
C ILE A 308 -18.51 8.25 -7.25
N GLU A 309 -19.74 8.63 -6.88
CA GLU A 309 -20.87 8.79 -7.80
C GLU A 309 -20.64 9.85 -8.87
N LYS A 310 -19.89 10.91 -8.57
CA LYS A 310 -19.64 12.02 -9.48
C LYS A 310 -18.72 11.68 -10.66
N TYR A 311 -17.95 10.60 -10.58
CA TYR A 311 -17.01 10.23 -11.64
C TYR A 311 -17.68 9.47 -12.79
N SER A 312 -17.00 9.38 -13.93
CA SER A 312 -17.54 8.80 -15.16
C SER A 312 -18.08 7.37 -14.95
N ALA A 313 -19.19 7.05 -15.65
CA ALA A 313 -19.75 5.71 -15.68
C ALA A 313 -18.85 4.69 -16.42
N LYS A 314 -17.80 5.13 -17.13
CA LYS A 314 -16.83 4.26 -17.79
C LYS A 314 -15.83 3.61 -16.84
N ILE A 315 -15.66 4.16 -15.62
CA ILE A 315 -14.77 3.61 -14.60
C ILE A 315 -15.62 2.77 -13.67
N ASP A 316 -15.20 1.55 -13.38
CA ASP A 316 -15.86 0.70 -12.40
C ASP A 316 -15.76 1.31 -11.00
N LYS A 317 -16.86 1.22 -10.24
CA LYS A 317 -16.97 1.84 -8.89
C LYS A 317 -17.56 0.86 -7.89
N LYS A 318 -16.96 0.79 -6.70
CA LYS A 318 -17.51 0.03 -5.58
C LYS A 318 -17.61 0.91 -4.33
N PRO A 319 -18.76 0.92 -3.62
CA PRO A 319 -18.95 1.73 -2.44
C PRO A 319 -18.27 1.11 -1.20
N TYR A 320 -17.01 0.70 -1.34
CA TYR A 320 -16.21 0.11 -0.28
C TYR A 320 -15.29 1.16 0.34
N TYR A 321 -15.40 1.36 1.65
CA TYR A 321 -14.63 2.36 2.40
C TYR A 321 -14.07 1.84 3.73
N LEU A 322 -14.45 0.61 4.16
CA LEU A 322 -13.92 -0.05 5.34
C LEU A 322 -12.90 -1.12 4.93
N ALA A 323 -11.88 -1.34 5.76
CA ALA A 323 -10.84 -2.34 5.50
C ALA A 323 -11.42 -3.75 5.31
N GLU A 324 -12.46 -4.09 6.08
CA GLU A 324 -13.15 -5.38 6.01
C GLU A 324 -13.89 -5.63 4.67
N GLN A 325 -14.16 -4.56 3.91
CA GLN A 325 -14.75 -4.62 2.58
C GLN A 325 -13.66 -4.59 1.50
N ILE A 326 -12.66 -3.74 1.68
CA ILE A 326 -11.62 -3.47 0.68
C ILE A 326 -10.64 -4.64 0.56
N ILE A 327 -10.11 -5.16 1.67
CA ILE A 327 -9.08 -6.21 1.62
C ILE A 327 -9.57 -7.49 0.95
N PRO A 328 -10.74 -8.05 1.27
CA PRO A 328 -11.26 -9.21 0.56
C PRO A 328 -11.47 -8.96 -0.94
N TYR A 329 -11.91 -7.74 -1.30
CA TYR A 329 -12.08 -7.36 -2.70
C TYR A 329 -10.74 -7.23 -3.43
N LEU A 330 -9.67 -6.73 -2.79
CA LEU A 330 -8.33 -6.71 -3.36
C LEU A 330 -7.81 -8.13 -3.64
N TYR A 331 -8.13 -9.12 -2.81
CA TYR A 331 -7.81 -10.51 -3.10
C TYR A 331 -8.57 -11.05 -4.32
N GLU A 332 -9.86 -10.72 -4.42
CA GLU A 332 -10.69 -11.14 -5.56
C GLU A 332 -10.12 -10.62 -6.88
N ILE A 333 -9.82 -9.32 -6.97
CA ILE A 333 -9.26 -8.73 -8.19
C ILE A 333 -7.80 -9.12 -8.44
N CYS A 334 -7.03 -9.42 -7.41
CA CYS A 334 -5.67 -9.93 -7.56
C CYS A 334 -5.65 -11.34 -8.15
N ALA A 335 -6.68 -12.14 -7.89
CA ALA A 335 -6.85 -13.47 -8.49
C ALA A 335 -7.36 -13.40 -9.94
N ASP A 336 -8.11 -12.34 -10.31
CA ASP A 336 -8.66 -12.10 -11.66
C ASP A 336 -7.90 -10.95 -12.34
N THR A 337 -6.60 -11.14 -12.54
CA THR A 337 -5.67 -10.10 -13.02
C THR A 337 -5.88 -9.63 -14.44
N ALA A 338 -6.79 -10.23 -15.20
CA ALA A 338 -6.95 -9.93 -16.63
C ALA A 338 -7.52 -8.53 -16.93
N LYS A 339 -8.04 -7.79 -15.95
CA LYS A 339 -8.76 -6.53 -16.20
C LYS A 339 -8.41 -5.34 -15.32
N ILE A 340 -7.88 -5.52 -14.12
CA ILE A 340 -7.66 -4.44 -13.14
C ILE A 340 -6.19 -4.41 -12.73
N SER A 341 -5.52 -3.29 -12.99
CA SER A 341 -4.15 -3.02 -12.55
C SER A 341 -4.08 -1.84 -11.60
N ASN A 342 -4.90 -0.81 -11.80
CA ASN A 342 -4.88 0.44 -11.05
C ASN A 342 -6.13 0.57 -10.17
N VAL A 343 -5.95 0.43 -8.87
CA VAL A 343 -7.03 0.56 -7.88
C VAL A 343 -6.88 1.87 -7.15
N LEU A 344 -7.88 2.74 -7.24
CA LEU A 344 -7.89 4.03 -6.57
C LEU A 344 -8.90 4.01 -5.41
N ILE A 345 -8.43 4.31 -4.19
CA ILE A 345 -9.26 4.36 -2.99
C ILE A 345 -9.36 5.81 -2.52
N LEU A 346 -10.57 6.36 -2.51
CA LEU A 346 -10.80 7.76 -2.23
C LEU A 346 -11.12 8.04 -0.75
N PHE A 347 -10.50 9.07 -0.22
CA PHE A 347 -10.74 9.62 1.11
C PHE A 347 -11.13 11.10 1.02
N SER A 348 -12.03 11.54 1.89
CA SER A 348 -12.36 12.95 2.02
C SER A 348 -11.22 13.72 2.69
N GLY A 349 -10.95 14.93 2.26
CA GLY A 349 -9.88 15.76 2.80
C GLY A 349 -8.49 15.29 2.40
N ASP A 350 -7.59 15.28 3.35
CA ASP A 350 -6.21 14.81 3.22
C ASP A 350 -6.07 13.42 3.83
N THR A 351 -5.39 12.53 3.13
CA THR A 351 -5.08 11.17 3.59
C THR A 351 -4.23 11.13 4.86
N GLY A 352 -3.36 12.12 5.08
CA GLY A 352 -2.51 12.23 6.25
C GLY A 352 -3.17 12.87 7.48
N PHE A 353 -4.42 13.34 7.36
CA PHE A 353 -5.03 14.19 8.37
C PHE A 353 -6.38 13.67 8.87
N TYR A 354 -6.42 13.09 10.07
CA TYR A 354 -7.61 12.47 10.71
C TYR A 354 -8.41 11.55 9.76
N SER A 355 -7.71 10.86 8.89
CA SER A 355 -8.27 9.97 7.88
C SER A 355 -8.15 8.50 8.28
N GLY A 356 -9.09 7.67 7.84
CA GLY A 356 -8.99 6.21 7.94
C GLY A 356 -7.90 5.59 7.07
N SER A 357 -7.29 6.35 6.17
CA SER A 357 -6.27 5.90 5.21
C SER A 357 -5.07 5.24 5.88
N LYS A 358 -4.59 5.76 7.02
CA LYS A 358 -3.44 5.19 7.75
C LYS A 358 -3.67 3.74 8.18
N LYS A 359 -4.86 3.44 8.72
CA LYS A 359 -5.20 2.07 9.15
C LYS A 359 -5.27 1.13 7.95
N LEU A 360 -5.91 1.56 6.87
CA LEU A 360 -6.01 0.78 5.64
C LEU A 360 -4.64 0.59 4.97
N TYR A 361 -3.82 1.65 4.89
CA TYR A 361 -2.47 1.57 4.35
C TYR A 361 -1.60 0.53 5.07
N LEU A 362 -1.62 0.55 6.40
CA LEU A 362 -0.86 -0.41 7.21
C LEU A 362 -1.39 -1.84 7.02
N ALA A 363 -2.72 -2.01 6.95
CA ALA A 363 -3.32 -3.30 6.70
C ALA A 363 -2.91 -3.86 5.32
N ILE A 364 -3.01 -3.06 4.25
CA ILE A 364 -2.57 -3.47 2.90
C ILE A 364 -1.07 -3.79 2.88
N LYS A 365 -0.24 -2.97 3.54
CA LYS A 365 1.21 -3.24 3.63
C LYS A 365 1.52 -4.57 4.31
N ASN A 366 0.79 -4.92 5.36
CA ASN A 366 0.96 -6.22 6.03
C ASN A 366 0.60 -7.37 5.09
N GLU A 367 -0.51 -7.28 4.35
CA GLU A 367 -0.92 -8.31 3.39
C GLU A 367 0.11 -8.50 2.25
N ILE A 368 0.73 -7.38 1.80
CA ILE A 368 1.83 -7.42 0.83
C ILE A 368 3.08 -8.08 1.44
N ALA A 369 3.44 -7.71 2.68
CA ALA A 369 4.62 -8.25 3.36
C ALA A 369 4.50 -9.74 3.68
N GLU A 370 3.28 -10.23 3.95
CA GLU A 370 2.97 -11.64 4.15
C GLU A 370 2.86 -12.43 2.82
N GLY A 371 3.04 -11.77 1.67
CA GLY A 371 2.93 -12.39 0.35
C GLY A 371 1.53 -12.79 -0.08
N LYS A 372 0.49 -12.33 0.62
CA LYS A 372 -0.91 -12.62 0.33
C LYS A 372 -1.48 -11.74 -0.79
N LEU A 373 -0.89 -10.59 -1.03
CA LEU A 373 -1.31 -9.63 -2.05
C LEU A 373 -0.12 -9.21 -2.91
N ASN A 374 -0.17 -9.50 -4.21
CA ASN A 374 0.83 -9.03 -5.18
C ASN A 374 0.50 -7.62 -5.62
N ALA A 375 0.92 -6.64 -4.84
CA ALA A 375 0.58 -5.24 -5.06
C ALA A 375 1.71 -4.30 -4.61
N ASP A 376 1.65 -3.05 -5.05
CA ASP A 376 2.26 -1.94 -4.36
C ASP A 376 1.19 -0.97 -3.87
N VAL A 377 1.51 -0.19 -2.85
CA VAL A 377 0.57 0.78 -2.27
C VAL A 377 1.23 2.13 -2.09
N SER A 378 0.57 3.17 -2.57
CA SER A 378 1.00 4.56 -2.46
C SER A 378 -0.09 5.44 -1.85
N ILE A 379 0.31 6.63 -1.37
CA ILE A 379 -0.60 7.61 -0.79
C ILE A 379 -0.45 8.92 -1.57
N LEU A 380 -1.59 9.47 -2.00
CA LEU A 380 -1.67 10.78 -2.63
C LEU A 380 -2.33 11.77 -1.65
N PRO A 381 -1.69 12.91 -1.35
CA PRO A 381 -2.23 13.90 -0.42
C PRO A 381 -3.42 14.66 -1.00
N GLY A 382 -4.27 15.16 -0.11
CA GLY A 382 -5.35 16.08 -0.45
C GLY A 382 -5.28 17.37 0.36
N ILE A 383 -6.20 18.30 0.13
CA ILE A 383 -6.33 19.52 0.93
C ILE A 383 -7.23 19.20 2.13
N SER A 384 -6.72 19.39 3.36
CA SER A 384 -7.50 19.21 4.58
C SER A 384 -8.49 20.36 4.80
N SER A 385 -9.56 20.08 5.57
CA SER A 385 -10.52 21.13 5.96
C SER A 385 -9.87 22.25 6.78
N VAL A 386 -8.85 21.95 7.56
CA VAL A 386 -8.08 22.96 8.31
C VAL A 386 -7.31 23.86 7.36
N SER A 387 -6.58 23.30 6.39
CA SER A 387 -5.83 24.09 5.40
C SER A 387 -6.76 24.99 4.59
N TYR A 388 -7.89 24.43 4.14
CA TYR A 388 -8.89 25.19 3.37
C TYR A 388 -9.49 26.33 4.19
N MET A 389 -9.98 26.03 5.41
CA MET A 389 -10.57 27.04 6.28
C MET A 389 -9.58 28.15 6.67
N ALA A 390 -8.35 27.76 7.04
CA ALA A 390 -7.32 28.73 7.40
C ALA A 390 -7.03 29.71 6.25
N ALA A 391 -6.90 29.19 5.03
CA ALA A 391 -6.70 30.02 3.83
C ALA A 391 -7.91 30.95 3.58
N ALA A 392 -9.14 30.42 3.71
CA ALA A 392 -10.37 31.18 3.46
C ALA A 392 -10.56 32.34 4.45
N VAL A 393 -10.08 32.19 5.70
CA VAL A 393 -10.17 33.25 6.72
C VAL A 393 -8.89 34.05 6.91
N GLY A 394 -7.86 33.80 6.10
CA GLY A 394 -6.59 34.53 6.18
C GLY A 394 -5.76 34.23 7.44
N GLU A 395 -5.87 33.00 7.98
CA GLU A 395 -5.19 32.57 9.19
C GLU A 395 -4.04 31.59 8.91
N ILE A 396 -3.05 31.60 9.79
CA ILE A 396 -1.96 30.60 9.83
C ILE A 396 -2.30 29.57 10.90
N TYR A 397 -2.07 28.28 10.64
CA TYR A 397 -2.45 27.21 11.56
C TYR A 397 -1.28 26.38 12.12
N ASN A 398 -0.02 26.74 11.81
CA ASN A 398 1.17 26.06 12.35
C ASN A 398 1.34 26.25 13.88
N ASP A 399 0.76 27.30 14.44
CA ASP A 399 0.73 27.65 15.85
C ASP A 399 -0.58 27.26 16.55
N ALA A 400 -1.51 26.65 15.82
CA ALA A 400 -2.80 26.25 16.33
C ALA A 400 -2.79 24.85 16.95
N TYR A 401 -3.57 24.66 17.98
CA TYR A 401 -3.95 23.32 18.42
C TYR A 401 -5.01 22.77 17.44
N ILE A 402 -4.83 21.53 17.01
CA ILE A 402 -5.75 20.89 16.07
C ILE A 402 -6.25 19.60 16.70
N CYS A 403 -7.58 19.43 16.77
CA CYS A 403 -8.20 18.24 17.31
C CYS A 403 -9.45 17.85 16.52
N SER A 404 -9.91 16.63 16.74
CA SER A 404 -11.11 16.08 16.11
C SER A 404 -12.02 15.47 17.16
N ILE A 405 -13.30 15.78 17.09
CA ILE A 405 -14.36 15.07 17.78
C ILE A 405 -15.23 14.29 16.80
N HIS A 406 -14.81 14.23 15.53
CA HIS A 406 -15.46 13.46 14.49
C HIS A 406 -15.22 11.96 14.70
N GLY A 407 -16.24 11.26 15.19
CA GLY A 407 -16.16 9.81 15.46
C GLY A 407 -15.26 9.42 16.63
N VAL A 408 -14.75 10.39 17.41
CA VAL A 408 -13.87 10.15 18.56
C VAL A 408 -14.38 10.94 19.76
N LYS A 409 -14.39 10.32 20.94
CA LYS A 409 -14.66 11.04 22.20
C LYS A 409 -13.38 11.72 22.65
N LEU A 410 -13.38 13.05 22.75
CA LEU A 410 -12.28 13.85 23.25
C LEU A 410 -12.64 14.41 24.63
N SER A 411 -11.85 14.09 25.64
CA SER A 411 -11.99 14.61 27.01
C SER A 411 -11.34 16.00 27.15
N ASN A 412 -11.74 16.76 28.15
CA ASN A 412 -11.17 18.05 28.57
C ASN A 412 -11.14 19.12 27.46
N ILE A 413 -12.17 19.20 26.63
CA ILE A 413 -12.25 20.17 25.50
C ILE A 413 -11.99 21.59 25.98
N THR A 414 -12.60 22.02 27.09
CA THR A 414 -12.43 23.38 27.65
C THR A 414 -11.01 23.63 28.12
N SER A 415 -10.38 22.65 28.79
CA SER A 415 -8.97 22.71 29.19
C SER A 415 -8.08 22.88 27.95
N ARG A 416 -8.25 22.03 26.94
CA ARG A 416 -7.47 22.09 25.70
C ARG A 416 -7.57 23.44 25.00
N ILE A 417 -8.78 24.00 24.88
CA ILE A 417 -9.00 25.31 24.29
C ILE A 417 -8.38 26.42 25.16
N SER A 418 -8.45 26.29 26.51
CA SER A 418 -7.95 27.31 27.41
C SER A 418 -6.45 27.54 27.30
N HIS A 419 -5.69 26.52 26.93
CA HIS A 419 -4.22 26.59 26.82
C HIS A 419 -3.72 27.08 25.46
N HIS A 420 -4.60 27.27 24.47
CA HIS A 420 -4.22 27.66 23.12
C HIS A 420 -4.92 28.94 22.66
N ALA A 421 -4.17 29.84 22.04
CA ALA A 421 -4.74 31.05 21.45
C ALA A 421 -5.67 30.73 20.25
N LYS A 422 -5.42 29.62 19.57
CA LYS A 422 -6.13 29.18 18.37
C LYS A 422 -6.30 27.68 18.39
N THR A 423 -7.53 27.21 18.19
CA THR A 423 -7.85 25.78 18.14
C THR A 423 -8.73 25.48 16.93
N PHE A 424 -8.31 24.55 16.07
CA PHE A 424 -9.17 24.00 15.02
C PHE A 424 -9.77 22.69 15.48
N MET A 425 -11.07 22.53 15.26
CA MET A 425 -11.82 21.34 15.67
C MET A 425 -12.65 20.79 14.52
N LEU A 426 -12.42 19.52 14.17
CA LEU A 426 -13.25 18.79 13.20
C LEU A 426 -14.47 18.25 13.93
N MET A 427 -15.67 18.51 13.36
CA MET A 427 -16.97 18.19 13.93
C MET A 427 -17.66 17.07 13.16
N SER A 428 -18.47 16.25 13.83
CA SER A 428 -19.32 15.25 13.16
C SER A 428 -20.58 15.88 12.55
N GLY A 429 -21.02 17.01 13.08
CA GLY A 429 -22.22 17.71 12.62
C GLY A 429 -22.64 18.87 13.51
N VAL A 430 -23.85 19.37 13.31
CA VAL A 430 -24.37 20.54 14.04
C VAL A 430 -24.44 20.32 15.56
N LYS A 431 -24.69 19.09 16.01
CA LYS A 431 -24.76 18.75 17.45
C LYS A 431 -23.44 19.01 18.17
N ASP A 432 -22.31 18.72 17.52
CA ASP A 432 -20.99 18.97 18.08
C ASP A 432 -20.71 20.47 18.18
N VAL A 433 -21.14 21.26 17.19
CA VAL A 433 -21.01 22.72 17.23
C VAL A 433 -21.86 23.32 18.38
N ASN A 434 -23.10 22.81 18.56
CA ASN A 434 -23.94 23.22 19.68
C ASN A 434 -23.31 22.85 21.03
N MET A 435 -22.79 21.62 21.16
CA MET A 435 -22.06 21.16 22.35
C MET A 435 -20.86 22.06 22.66
N LEU A 436 -20.02 22.36 21.67
CA LEU A 436 -18.91 23.30 21.81
C LEU A 436 -19.40 24.66 22.30
N GLY A 437 -20.46 25.19 21.68
CA GLY A 437 -21.10 26.44 22.09
C GLY A 437 -21.53 26.43 23.56
N HIS A 438 -22.15 25.35 24.03
CA HIS A 438 -22.56 25.20 25.44
C HIS A 438 -21.34 25.15 26.37
N LEU A 439 -20.31 24.31 26.05
CA LEU A 439 -19.11 24.20 26.86
C LEU A 439 -18.39 25.55 27.03
N LEU A 440 -18.22 26.30 25.93
CA LEU A 440 -17.55 27.59 25.97
C LEU A 440 -18.41 28.64 26.71
N SER A 441 -19.73 28.63 26.54
CA SER A 441 -20.66 29.61 27.17
C SER A 441 -20.75 29.43 28.68
N SER A 442 -20.69 28.20 29.17
CA SER A 442 -20.82 27.84 30.58
C SER A 442 -19.51 27.82 31.35
N ASP A 443 -18.38 27.98 30.67
CA ASP A 443 -17.08 27.86 31.33
C ASP A 443 -16.73 29.13 32.13
N GLU A 444 -16.80 29.05 33.43
CA GLU A 444 -16.44 30.13 34.36
C GLU A 444 -14.95 30.10 34.76
N ARG A 445 -14.28 28.98 34.60
CA ARG A 445 -12.91 28.74 35.10
C ARG A 445 -11.85 29.45 34.26
N TYR A 446 -11.95 29.30 32.93
CA TYR A 446 -10.96 29.82 31.99
C TYR A 446 -11.44 31.06 31.25
N GLY A 447 -12.70 31.50 31.50
CA GLY A 447 -13.30 32.67 30.86
C GLY A 447 -13.54 32.51 29.37
N LEU A 448 -13.82 31.28 28.93
CA LEU A 448 -13.97 30.92 27.51
C LEU A 448 -15.21 31.52 26.85
N GLN A 449 -16.14 32.12 27.63
CA GLN A 449 -17.27 32.88 27.09
C GLN A 449 -16.83 34.04 26.18
N LYS A 450 -15.57 34.52 26.34
CA LYS A 450 -14.97 35.60 25.53
C LYS A 450 -14.35 35.11 24.23
N CYS A 451 -14.33 33.79 23.98
CA CYS A 451 -13.84 33.23 22.73
C CYS A 451 -14.73 33.63 21.56
N SER A 452 -14.14 33.75 20.38
CA SER A 452 -14.88 33.79 19.13
C SER A 452 -14.75 32.45 18.41
N VAL A 453 -15.80 31.99 17.78
CA VAL A 453 -15.87 30.75 17.04
C VAL A 453 -16.12 31.04 15.58
N THR A 454 -15.15 30.80 14.72
CA THR A 454 -15.39 30.83 13.27
C THR A 454 -15.86 29.44 12.86
N VAL A 455 -17.07 29.36 12.33
CA VAL A 455 -17.75 28.15 11.92
C VAL A 455 -17.73 28.05 10.41
N GLY A 456 -17.03 27.04 9.88
CA GLY A 456 -17.08 26.65 8.47
C GLY A 456 -18.11 25.56 8.27
N TYR A 457 -19.07 25.81 7.38
CA TYR A 457 -20.12 24.87 6.99
C TYR A 457 -19.98 24.52 5.53
N GLN A 458 -20.04 23.22 5.19
CA GLN A 458 -19.99 22.70 3.81
C GLN A 458 -18.85 23.32 2.98
N LEU A 459 -17.65 23.40 3.55
CA LEU A 459 -16.51 24.03 2.89
C LEU A 459 -16.25 23.44 1.52
N SER A 460 -16.05 24.29 0.53
CA SER A 460 -15.89 24.01 -0.91
C SER A 460 -17.12 23.47 -1.65
N TYR A 461 -18.26 23.29 -0.98
CA TYR A 461 -19.53 22.96 -1.64
C TYR A 461 -20.29 24.24 -2.04
N PRO A 462 -21.26 24.15 -2.96
CA PRO A 462 -22.00 25.33 -3.45
C PRO A 462 -22.73 26.15 -2.37
N ASP A 463 -23.04 25.54 -1.23
CA ASP A 463 -23.71 26.11 -0.09
C ASP A 463 -22.77 26.44 1.08
N GLU A 464 -21.47 26.58 0.78
CA GLU A 464 -20.43 26.98 1.72
C GLU A 464 -20.81 28.26 2.47
N THR A 465 -20.65 28.25 3.78
CA THR A 465 -20.68 29.45 4.60
C THR A 465 -19.58 29.44 5.65
N ILE A 466 -18.96 30.59 5.86
CA ILE A 466 -18.00 30.82 6.94
C ILE A 466 -18.50 31.99 7.75
N SER A 467 -18.77 31.76 9.04
CA SER A 467 -19.36 32.77 9.93
C SER A 467 -18.59 32.85 11.24
N GLN A 468 -18.32 34.04 11.72
CA GLN A 468 -17.78 34.26 13.05
C GLN A 468 -18.92 34.45 14.04
N LEU A 469 -19.00 33.60 15.04
CA LEU A 469 -20.08 33.52 16.01
C LEU A 469 -19.53 33.62 17.44
N SER A 470 -20.38 34.08 18.37
CA SER A 470 -20.17 33.89 19.79
C SER A 470 -20.48 32.45 20.22
N PRO A 471 -19.97 31.99 21.37
CA PRO A 471 -20.36 30.68 21.92
C PRO A 471 -21.86 30.46 22.01
N GLN A 472 -22.64 31.49 22.44
CA GLN A 472 -24.09 31.43 22.56
C GLN A 472 -24.79 31.29 21.20
N GLU A 473 -24.27 31.89 20.14
CA GLU A 473 -24.85 31.76 18.80
C GLU A 473 -24.59 30.34 18.24
N CYS A 474 -23.45 29.72 18.55
CA CYS A 474 -23.17 28.37 18.17
C CYS A 474 -24.21 27.36 18.70
N THR A 475 -24.79 27.59 19.90
CA THR A 475 -25.82 26.70 20.48
C THR A 475 -27.16 26.71 19.71
N LYS A 476 -27.37 27.68 18.81
CA LYS A 476 -28.62 27.90 18.08
C LYS A 476 -28.62 27.37 16.66
N LEU A 477 -27.48 26.85 16.19
CA LEU A 477 -27.36 26.28 14.84
C LEU A 477 -28.25 25.04 14.70
N LYS A 478 -28.94 24.90 13.53
CA LYS A 478 -29.91 23.83 13.29
C LYS A 478 -29.62 23.06 11.99
N ARG A 479 -28.80 23.63 11.10
CA ARG A 479 -28.60 23.08 9.77
C ARG A 479 -27.67 21.84 9.86
N GLU A 480 -28.14 20.72 9.37
CA GLU A 480 -27.30 19.49 9.30
C GLU A 480 -26.28 19.60 8.17
N GLY A 481 -25.09 19.04 8.35
CA GLY A 481 -24.04 19.04 7.35
C GLY A 481 -22.64 18.87 7.94
N LEU A 482 -21.63 19.13 7.11
CA LEU A 482 -20.23 19.04 7.50
C LEU A 482 -19.78 20.36 8.13
N TYR A 483 -19.15 20.26 9.28
CA TYR A 483 -18.68 21.42 10.04
C TYR A 483 -17.21 21.31 10.43
N ILE A 484 -16.55 22.46 10.47
CA ILE A 484 -15.28 22.68 11.14
C ILE A 484 -15.36 23.98 11.92
N CYS A 485 -14.77 24.01 13.11
CA CYS A 485 -14.71 25.23 13.91
C CYS A 485 -13.27 25.66 14.16
N MET A 486 -13.02 26.96 14.13
CA MET A 486 -11.80 27.58 14.64
C MET A 486 -12.16 28.46 15.83
N VAL A 487 -11.66 28.10 17.02
CA VAL A 487 -11.86 28.87 18.25
C VAL A 487 -10.66 29.78 18.47
N LYS A 488 -10.88 31.06 18.62
CA LYS A 488 -9.86 32.01 19.06
C LYS A 488 -10.09 32.36 20.54
N ASN A 489 -9.12 32.04 21.38
CA ASN A 489 -9.10 32.38 22.79
C ASN A 489 -8.23 33.62 23.00
N PRO A 490 -8.80 34.76 23.41
CA PRO A 490 -8.05 36.00 23.60
C PRO A 490 -7.11 35.96 24.82
N ASN A 491 -7.32 35.02 25.76
CA ASN A 491 -6.58 34.94 27.02
C ASN A 491 -6.12 33.48 27.29
N PRO A 492 -5.21 32.95 26.51
CA PRO A 492 -4.73 31.59 26.75
C PRO A 492 -3.97 31.50 28.07
N VAL A 493 -4.21 30.42 28.81
CA VAL A 493 -3.58 30.14 30.10
C VAL A 493 -2.44 29.16 29.90
N ALA A 494 -1.27 29.46 30.45
CA ALA A 494 -0.16 28.51 30.40
C ALA A 494 -0.51 27.22 31.16
N LYS A 495 -0.20 26.07 30.57
CA LYS A 495 -0.38 24.77 31.22
C LYS A 495 0.74 24.51 32.23
N ASN A 496 0.35 24.04 33.41
CA ASN A 496 1.31 23.65 34.41
C ASN A 496 2.02 22.35 34.00
N VAL A 497 3.34 22.32 34.14
CA VAL A 497 4.17 21.16 33.75
C VAL A 497 4.66 20.38 34.99
N THR A 498 4.37 20.86 36.19
CA THR A 498 4.75 20.23 37.46
C THR A 498 3.59 20.21 38.43
N PRO A 499 3.52 19.26 39.39
CA PRO A 499 2.57 19.30 40.46
C PRO A 499 2.73 20.61 41.30
N GLN A 500 1.60 21.28 41.59
CA GLN A 500 1.63 22.56 42.31
C GLN A 500 0.35 22.90 43.06
N LEU A 501 -0.65 21.99 43.10
CA LEU A 501 -1.87 22.24 43.83
C LEU A 501 -1.64 22.21 45.33
N SER A 502 -1.97 23.29 46.03
CA SER A 502 -1.90 23.34 47.48
C SER A 502 -3.00 22.49 48.12
N ASP A 503 -2.85 22.15 49.40
CA ASP A 503 -3.88 21.42 50.14
C ASP A 503 -5.22 22.16 50.21
N ALA A 504 -5.22 23.50 50.14
CA ALA A 504 -6.42 24.32 50.10
C ALA A 504 -7.20 24.24 48.78
N ALA A 505 -6.59 23.72 47.71
CA ALA A 505 -7.26 23.53 46.45
C ALA A 505 -8.30 22.40 46.50
N PHE A 506 -8.25 21.52 47.51
CA PHE A 506 -9.10 20.34 47.64
C PHE A 506 -10.22 20.48 48.64
N ILE A 507 -11.37 19.89 48.35
CA ILE A 507 -12.47 19.64 49.30
C ILE A 507 -12.13 18.36 50.04
N ARG A 508 -12.08 18.33 51.37
CA ARG A 508 -11.56 17.16 52.11
C ARG A 508 -12.36 16.68 53.30
N GLU A 509 -13.20 17.42 53.90
CA GLU A 509 -13.92 17.07 55.11
C GLU A 509 -13.04 16.29 56.16
N LYS A 510 -13.55 15.13 56.66
CA LYS A 510 -12.82 14.25 57.58
C LYS A 510 -12.09 13.08 56.90
N VAL A 511 -12.05 13.06 55.56
CA VAL A 511 -11.36 12.00 54.78
C VAL A 511 -9.85 12.31 54.77
N PRO A 512 -9.00 11.31 55.03
CA PRO A 512 -7.54 11.49 54.91
C PRO A 512 -7.16 11.93 53.50
N MET A 513 -6.18 12.82 53.41
CA MET A 513 -5.66 13.36 52.17
C MET A 513 -4.13 13.33 52.18
N THR A 514 -3.54 12.87 51.08
CA THR A 514 -2.08 12.97 50.86
C THR A 514 -1.71 14.44 50.78
N LYS A 515 -0.83 14.87 51.71
CA LYS A 515 -0.41 16.26 51.86
C LYS A 515 0.42 16.73 50.65
N GLU A 516 0.45 18.03 50.44
CA GLU A 516 1.07 18.68 49.28
C GLU A 516 2.47 18.17 48.95
N GLU A 517 3.41 18.23 49.92
CA GLU A 517 4.81 17.82 49.69
C GLU A 517 4.92 16.31 49.40
N ILE A 518 4.16 15.49 50.12
CA ILE A 518 4.13 14.04 49.94
C ILE A 518 3.50 13.72 48.56
N ARG A 519 2.43 14.40 48.20
CA ARG A 519 1.74 14.24 46.92
C ARG A 519 2.64 14.59 45.76
N HIS A 520 3.32 15.74 45.80
CA HIS A 520 4.24 16.17 44.74
C HIS A 520 5.39 15.16 44.54
N VAL A 521 6.01 14.71 45.65
CA VAL A 521 7.08 13.71 45.55
C VAL A 521 6.57 12.38 45.03
N SER A 522 5.40 11.91 45.48
CA SER A 522 4.79 10.66 45.00
C SER A 522 4.51 10.71 43.49
N ILE A 523 3.95 11.83 42.99
CA ILE A 523 3.70 12.03 41.55
C ILE A 523 5.02 12.09 40.76
N CYS A 524 6.05 12.76 41.28
CA CYS A 524 7.37 12.75 40.66
C CYS A 524 7.97 11.33 40.55
N LYS A 525 7.79 10.48 41.59
CA LYS A 525 8.26 9.09 41.61
C LYS A 525 7.47 8.17 40.65
N LEU A 526 6.26 8.56 40.28
CA LEU A 526 5.49 7.81 39.22
C LEU A 526 6.12 7.92 37.85
N HIS A 527 6.89 8.97 37.54
CA HIS A 527 7.47 9.21 36.21
C HIS A 527 6.40 9.21 35.09
N LEU A 528 5.26 9.88 35.35
CA LEU A 528 4.12 9.92 34.43
C LEU A 528 4.51 10.52 33.07
N LYS A 529 3.91 9.99 32.02
CA LYS A 529 3.96 10.50 30.64
C LYS A 529 2.61 11.16 30.31
N SER A 530 2.57 11.93 29.25
CA SER A 530 1.36 12.65 28.84
C SER A 530 0.15 11.75 28.58
N ASP A 531 0.37 10.51 28.15
CA ASP A 531 -0.62 9.52 27.79
C ASP A 531 -0.75 8.35 28.79
N SER A 532 -0.27 8.53 30.02
CA SER A 532 -0.29 7.51 31.06
C SER A 532 -1.71 7.11 31.46
N VAL A 533 -1.90 5.83 31.70
CA VAL A 533 -3.08 5.28 32.37
C VAL A 533 -2.69 5.01 33.82
N LEU A 534 -3.19 5.84 34.73
CA LEU A 534 -2.88 5.79 36.16
C LEU A 534 -4.03 5.16 36.95
N TYR A 535 -3.72 4.17 37.80
CA TYR A 535 -4.64 3.72 38.83
C TYR A 535 -4.25 4.39 40.15
N ASP A 536 -5.18 5.14 40.76
CA ASP A 536 -5.05 5.72 42.13
C ASP A 536 -5.86 4.86 43.08
N VAL A 537 -5.19 3.92 43.76
CA VAL A 537 -5.80 2.92 44.64
C VAL A 537 -5.86 3.42 46.07
N GLY A 538 -7.06 3.41 46.64
CA GLY A 538 -7.31 4.05 47.95
C GLY A 538 -7.24 5.56 47.83
N SER A 539 -7.94 6.10 46.82
CA SER A 539 -7.82 7.49 46.34
C SER A 539 -8.20 8.54 47.40
N GLY A 540 -9.03 8.18 48.38
CA GLY A 540 -9.44 9.06 49.48
C GLY A 540 -10.20 10.30 48.97
N THR A 541 -9.59 11.48 49.08
CA THR A 541 -10.14 12.72 48.55
C THR A 541 -9.93 12.90 47.04
N GLY A 542 -9.20 12.00 46.38
CA GLY A 542 -8.79 12.13 44.98
C GLY A 542 -7.62 13.09 44.76
N SER A 543 -6.84 13.42 45.78
CA SER A 543 -5.81 14.46 45.64
C SER A 543 -4.70 14.07 44.67
N ILE A 544 -4.26 12.79 44.65
CA ILE A 544 -3.30 12.26 43.66
C ILE A 544 -3.93 12.24 42.26
N ALA A 545 -5.16 11.69 42.17
CA ALA A 545 -5.88 11.59 40.88
C ALA A 545 -6.06 12.95 40.21
N VAL A 546 -6.51 13.96 40.99
CA VAL A 546 -6.74 15.33 40.47
C VAL A 546 -5.43 16.00 40.06
N GLU A 547 -4.41 15.91 40.91
CA GLU A 547 -3.12 16.53 40.58
C GLU A 547 -2.48 15.89 39.34
N ALA A 548 -2.48 14.55 39.27
CA ALA A 548 -1.95 13.84 38.11
C ALA A 548 -2.73 14.15 36.82
N ALA A 549 -4.06 14.10 36.86
CA ALA A 549 -4.91 14.41 35.72
C ALA A 549 -4.75 15.85 35.22
N SER A 550 -4.41 16.79 36.10
CA SER A 550 -4.19 18.19 35.71
C SER A 550 -2.91 18.40 34.91
N LEU A 551 -1.96 17.47 34.95
CA LEU A 551 -0.68 17.59 34.23
C LEU A 551 -0.83 17.30 32.73
N SER A 552 -1.82 16.47 32.33
CA SER A 552 -2.04 16.16 30.93
C SER A 552 -3.52 15.89 30.63
N ASP A 553 -4.03 16.47 29.55
CA ASP A 553 -5.39 16.21 29.05
C ASP A 553 -5.52 14.86 28.35
N ASP A 554 -4.40 14.20 28.03
CA ASP A 554 -4.35 12.89 27.37
C ASP A 554 -4.14 11.73 28.37
N MET A 555 -3.91 12.07 29.65
CA MET A 555 -3.77 11.10 30.73
C MET A 555 -5.16 10.60 31.16
N GLU A 556 -5.29 9.31 31.42
CA GLU A 556 -6.52 8.71 31.97
C GLU A 556 -6.25 8.21 33.39
N VAL A 557 -7.03 8.68 34.34
CA VAL A 557 -6.85 8.37 35.77
C VAL A 557 -8.05 7.62 36.31
N TYR A 558 -7.83 6.46 36.89
CA TYR A 558 -8.85 5.61 37.52
C TYR A 558 -8.70 5.69 39.03
N ALA A 559 -9.55 6.47 39.67
CA ALA A 559 -9.59 6.67 41.12
C ALA A 559 -10.45 5.58 41.75
N ILE A 560 -9.83 4.63 42.45
CA ILE A 560 -10.48 3.46 43.06
C ILE A 560 -10.61 3.69 44.55
N GLU A 561 -11.85 3.74 45.05
CA GLU A 561 -12.14 3.99 46.45
C GLU A 561 -13.40 3.23 46.91
N GLN A 562 -13.34 2.60 48.09
CA GLN A 562 -14.43 1.79 48.62
C GLN A 562 -15.46 2.57 49.45
N LYS A 563 -15.05 3.72 50.04
CA LYS A 563 -15.90 4.50 50.96
C LYS A 563 -16.75 5.51 50.18
N GLU A 564 -18.07 5.41 50.29
CA GLU A 564 -19.02 6.24 49.59
C GLU A 564 -18.80 7.76 49.78
N ASN A 565 -18.51 8.19 51.02
CA ASN A 565 -18.24 9.60 51.30
C ASN A 565 -16.93 10.10 50.64
N ALA A 566 -15.94 9.23 50.50
CA ALA A 566 -14.70 9.58 49.78
C ALA A 566 -14.93 9.60 48.25
N VAL A 567 -15.71 8.67 47.70
CA VAL A 567 -16.13 8.67 46.31
C VAL A 567 -16.84 9.98 45.92
N GLN A 568 -17.73 10.48 46.81
CA GLN A 568 -18.37 11.78 46.61
C GLN A 568 -17.37 12.92 46.60
N LEU A 569 -16.37 12.90 47.49
CA LEU A 569 -15.32 13.94 47.51
C LEU A 569 -14.44 13.90 46.27
N ILE A 570 -14.09 12.70 45.77
CA ILE A 570 -13.35 12.58 44.49
C ILE A 570 -14.15 13.23 43.38
N THR A 571 -15.45 12.95 43.30
CA THR A 571 -16.36 13.54 42.28
C THR A 571 -16.41 15.05 42.40
N GLN A 572 -16.59 15.59 43.62
CA GLN A 572 -16.60 17.04 43.85
C GLN A 572 -15.26 17.71 43.50
N ASN A 573 -14.14 17.08 43.83
CA ASN A 573 -12.81 17.60 43.49
C ASN A 573 -12.57 17.51 41.97
N LYS A 574 -12.95 16.43 41.32
CA LYS A 574 -12.94 16.30 39.86
C LYS A 574 -13.73 17.43 39.19
N GLU A 575 -14.96 17.68 39.63
CA GLU A 575 -15.82 18.76 39.11
C GLU A 575 -15.23 20.14 39.39
N LYS A 576 -14.78 20.41 40.61
CA LYS A 576 -14.14 21.66 41.00
C LYS A 576 -12.95 22.01 40.10
N HIS A 577 -12.15 21.02 39.72
CA HIS A 577 -10.98 21.17 38.84
C HIS A 577 -11.32 20.97 37.36
N GLY A 578 -12.56 20.50 37.03
CA GLY A 578 -13.09 20.31 35.70
C GLY A 578 -12.29 19.31 34.87
N LEU A 579 -11.98 18.22 35.48
CA LEU A 579 -11.17 17.15 34.89
C LEU A 579 -12.12 16.03 34.44
N GLU A 580 -12.28 15.87 33.13
CA GLU A 580 -13.11 14.80 32.55
C GLU A 580 -12.35 13.46 32.48
N ASN A 581 -11.03 13.49 32.50
CA ASN A 581 -10.11 12.37 32.40
C ASN A 581 -9.89 11.60 33.73
N ILE A 582 -10.74 11.82 34.73
CA ILE A 582 -10.79 11.04 35.96
C ILE A 582 -12.02 10.15 35.94
N HIS A 583 -11.84 8.86 36.14
CA HIS A 583 -12.89 7.84 36.25
C HIS A 583 -12.97 7.36 37.71
N VAL A 584 -14.09 7.61 38.35
CA VAL A 584 -14.29 7.26 39.76
C VAL A 584 -14.89 5.86 39.85
N ILE A 585 -14.18 4.95 40.52
CA ILE A 585 -14.55 3.54 40.68
C ILE A 585 -14.88 3.29 42.13
N ASN A 586 -16.16 3.05 42.46
CA ASN A 586 -16.57 2.70 43.82
C ASN A 586 -16.40 1.17 44.03
N ALA A 587 -15.21 0.77 44.48
CA ALA A 587 -14.87 -0.63 44.74
C ALA A 587 -13.77 -0.76 45.75
N LYS A 588 -13.68 -1.93 46.41
CA LYS A 588 -12.53 -2.31 47.23
C LYS A 588 -11.49 -3.03 46.36
N ALA A 589 -10.35 -2.40 46.11
CA ALA A 589 -9.30 -3.03 45.29
C ALA A 589 -8.83 -4.37 45.90
N PRO A 590 -8.55 -5.40 45.07
CA PRO A 590 -8.47 -5.35 43.61
C PRO A 590 -9.80 -5.47 42.86
N ASP A 591 -10.95 -5.61 43.55
CA ASP A 591 -12.27 -5.71 42.91
C ASP A 591 -12.53 -4.52 42.00
N GLY A 592 -13.17 -4.77 40.84
CA GLY A 592 -13.48 -3.75 39.84
C GLY A 592 -12.31 -3.33 38.96
N MET A 593 -11.08 -3.83 39.17
CA MET A 593 -9.93 -3.51 38.32
C MET A 593 -9.93 -4.30 37.01
N ASP A 594 -10.57 -5.46 36.94
CA ASP A 594 -10.48 -6.39 35.79
C ASP A 594 -10.99 -5.78 34.49
N THR A 595 -12.04 -4.97 34.55
CA THR A 595 -12.70 -4.36 33.39
C THR A 595 -12.07 -3.04 32.93
N LEU A 596 -11.14 -2.50 33.72
CA LEU A 596 -10.49 -1.22 33.41
C LEU A 596 -9.39 -1.41 32.35
N PRO A 597 -9.04 -0.37 31.57
CA PRO A 597 -7.88 -0.41 30.65
C PRO A 597 -6.58 -0.83 31.34
N VAL A 598 -5.64 -1.37 30.61
CA VAL A 598 -4.33 -1.77 31.12
C VAL A 598 -3.60 -0.57 31.71
N PRO A 599 -3.25 -0.55 33.02
CA PRO A 599 -2.55 0.57 33.64
C PRO A 599 -1.06 0.59 33.25
N THR A 600 -0.52 1.79 33.01
CA THR A 600 0.92 1.99 32.86
C THR A 600 1.58 2.28 34.21
N HIS A 601 0.83 2.90 35.12
CA HIS A 601 1.27 3.34 36.43
C HIS A 601 0.20 3.05 37.49
N ALA A 602 0.64 2.82 38.73
CA ALA A 602 -0.26 2.73 39.85
C ALA A 602 0.29 3.50 41.05
N PHE A 603 -0.56 4.26 41.72
CA PHE A 603 -0.32 4.82 43.03
C PHE A 603 -1.19 4.07 44.04
N ILE A 604 -0.62 3.67 45.17
CA ILE A 604 -1.34 2.99 46.23
C ILE A 604 -1.20 3.84 47.51
N GLY A 605 -2.30 4.57 47.85
CA GLY A 605 -2.41 5.40 49.04
C GLY A 605 -3.02 4.66 50.22
N GLY A 606 -3.71 3.56 49.97
CA GLY A 606 -4.31 2.71 51.00
C GLY A 606 -4.78 1.40 50.38
N SER A 607 -4.34 0.27 50.94
CA SER A 607 -4.65 -1.09 50.46
C SER A 607 -5.87 -1.73 51.15
N GLY A 608 -6.33 -1.18 52.24
CA GLY A 608 -7.38 -1.81 53.04
C GLY A 608 -7.01 -3.24 53.54
N GLY A 609 -5.72 -3.57 53.62
CA GLY A 609 -5.22 -4.88 54.00
C GLY A 609 -5.03 -5.88 52.86
N ASN A 610 -5.19 -5.44 51.57
CA ASN A 610 -5.10 -6.29 50.37
C ASN A 610 -3.91 -5.91 49.48
N LEU A 611 -2.79 -5.41 50.06
CA LEU A 611 -1.69 -4.85 49.27
C LEU A 611 -1.10 -5.89 48.30
N LYS A 612 -0.90 -7.11 48.78
CA LYS A 612 -0.35 -8.20 47.96
C LYS A 612 -1.26 -8.54 46.76
N GLU A 613 -2.55 -8.73 47.01
CA GLU A 613 -3.52 -9.06 45.97
C GLU A 613 -3.67 -7.92 44.93
N ILE A 614 -3.58 -6.67 45.38
CA ILE A 614 -3.59 -5.49 44.50
C ILE A 614 -2.37 -5.52 43.59
N ILE A 615 -1.18 -5.77 44.13
CA ILE A 615 0.05 -5.82 43.34
C ILE A 615 0.04 -7.00 42.35
N GLU A 616 -0.46 -8.18 42.77
CA GLU A 616 -0.61 -9.33 41.89
C GLU A 616 -1.57 -9.02 40.71
N ALA A 617 -2.70 -8.37 40.97
CA ALA A 617 -3.64 -7.95 39.95
C ALA A 617 -3.03 -6.92 38.97
N LEU A 618 -2.29 -5.94 39.49
CA LEU A 618 -1.59 -4.93 38.68
C LEU A 618 -0.54 -5.57 37.76
N LYS A 619 0.31 -6.46 38.32
CA LYS A 619 1.33 -7.19 37.59
C LYS A 619 0.75 -8.10 36.51
N ALA A 620 -0.36 -8.78 36.79
CA ALA A 620 -1.04 -9.62 35.82
C ALA A 620 -1.59 -8.82 34.63
N LYS A 621 -2.06 -7.58 34.86
CA LYS A 621 -2.51 -6.67 33.80
C LYS A 621 -1.38 -6.07 33.00
N ASN A 622 -0.28 -5.67 33.66
CA ASN A 622 0.89 -5.12 33.02
C ASN A 622 2.18 -5.57 33.73
N PRO A 623 2.93 -6.52 33.16
CA PRO A 623 4.18 -7.00 33.75
C PRO A 623 5.34 -5.97 33.78
N HIS A 624 5.11 -4.77 33.24
CA HIS A 624 6.08 -3.65 33.23
C HIS A 624 5.54 -2.40 33.91
N ILE A 625 4.55 -2.57 34.81
CA ILE A 625 3.92 -1.45 35.51
C ILE A 625 4.88 -0.79 36.49
N ARG A 626 4.83 0.55 36.55
CA ARG A 626 5.49 1.32 37.62
C ARG A 626 4.52 1.56 38.75
N ILE A 627 4.97 1.26 39.99
CA ILE A 627 4.13 1.36 41.18
C ILE A 627 4.79 2.31 42.19
N VAL A 628 3.98 3.17 42.80
CA VAL A 628 4.38 4.02 43.95
C VAL A 628 3.41 3.75 45.10
N ILE A 629 3.96 3.47 46.29
CA ILE A 629 3.20 3.15 47.51
C ILE A 629 3.57 4.13 48.60
N ASN A 630 2.55 4.75 49.21
CA ASN A 630 2.76 5.54 50.42
C ASN A 630 2.37 4.72 51.67
N ALA A 631 3.26 4.68 52.64
CA ALA A 631 3.05 3.99 53.92
C ALA A 631 3.35 4.88 55.11
N ILE A 632 2.49 4.82 56.11
CA ILE A 632 2.65 5.55 57.39
C ILE A 632 2.82 4.56 58.55
N SER A 633 2.20 3.36 58.48
CA SER A 633 2.26 2.35 59.52
C SER A 633 3.43 1.38 59.31
N MET A 634 3.96 0.86 60.40
CA MET A 634 5.04 -0.14 60.37
C MET A 634 4.58 -1.44 59.70
N GLU A 635 3.31 -1.80 59.90
CA GLU A 635 2.73 -3.00 59.31
C GLU A 635 2.79 -2.93 57.76
N THR A 636 2.36 -1.82 57.18
CA THR A 636 2.41 -1.62 55.72
C THR A 636 3.86 -1.61 55.21
N ILE A 637 4.82 -1.03 55.98
CA ILE A 637 6.25 -1.03 55.62
C ILE A 637 6.80 -2.47 55.60
N CYS A 638 6.44 -3.30 56.59
CA CYS A 638 6.81 -4.71 56.62
C CYS A 638 6.24 -5.48 55.44
N GLU A 639 4.96 -5.27 55.12
CA GLU A 639 4.29 -5.89 53.98
C GLU A 639 4.96 -5.49 52.65
N ILE A 640 5.30 -4.22 52.47
CA ILE A 640 6.07 -3.76 51.29
C ILE A 640 7.41 -4.48 51.18
N LYS A 641 8.16 -4.60 52.30
CA LYS A 641 9.44 -5.30 52.32
C LYS A 641 9.31 -6.77 51.90
N GLU A 642 8.27 -7.46 52.39
CA GLU A 642 8.00 -8.86 52.03
C GLU A 642 7.70 -8.99 50.52
N ILE A 643 6.91 -8.08 49.97
CA ILE A 643 6.58 -8.03 48.53
C ILE A 643 7.84 -7.79 47.69
N LEU A 644 8.66 -6.79 48.04
CA LEU A 644 9.91 -6.51 47.32
C LEU A 644 10.89 -7.69 47.35
N ALA A 645 10.90 -8.46 48.44
CA ALA A 645 11.71 -9.68 48.55
C ALA A 645 11.15 -10.86 47.76
N ALA A 646 9.83 -10.93 47.56
CA ALA A 646 9.15 -12.04 46.88
C ALA A 646 9.14 -11.92 45.35
N TYR A 647 9.30 -10.73 44.80
CA TYR A 647 9.26 -10.46 43.37
C TYR A 647 10.59 -9.89 42.86
N ASP A 648 10.94 -10.22 41.62
CA ASP A 648 12.05 -9.59 40.89
C ASP A 648 11.60 -8.21 40.40
N VAL A 649 11.87 -7.18 41.22
CA VAL A 649 11.53 -5.78 40.93
C VAL A 649 12.74 -5.02 40.41
N LYS A 650 12.50 -4.00 39.60
CA LYS A 650 13.52 -3.11 39.03
C LYS A 650 13.33 -1.69 39.53
N ASN A 651 14.37 -0.89 39.47
CA ASN A 651 14.33 0.53 39.80
C ASN A 651 13.69 0.81 41.19
N GLU A 652 13.98 -0.08 42.18
CA GLU A 652 13.51 0.08 43.54
C GLU A 652 14.13 1.34 44.16
N ASP A 653 13.28 2.17 44.79
CA ASP A 653 13.70 3.35 45.52
C ASP A 653 12.74 3.59 46.70
N ILE A 654 13.29 3.66 47.90
CA ILE A 654 12.55 3.85 49.13
C ILE A 654 13.04 5.12 49.81
N VAL A 655 12.15 6.08 50.00
CA VAL A 655 12.41 7.37 50.61
C VAL A 655 11.49 7.57 51.82
N GLN A 656 12.01 8.01 52.92
CA GLN A 656 11.23 8.54 54.04
C GLN A 656 11.20 10.07 53.97
N LEU A 657 10.00 10.66 53.89
CA LEU A 657 9.83 12.11 53.89
C LEU A 657 9.17 12.58 55.16
N GLN A 658 9.80 13.52 55.88
CA GLN A 658 9.25 14.18 57.04
C GLN A 658 9.07 15.67 56.78
N VAL A 659 7.87 16.16 56.99
CA VAL A 659 7.48 17.54 56.74
C VAL A 659 7.22 18.24 58.08
N SER A 660 7.70 19.47 58.22
CA SER A 660 7.33 20.34 59.31
C SER A 660 6.82 21.66 58.76
N ARG A 661 5.65 22.08 59.21
CA ARG A 661 5.01 23.33 58.73
C ARG A 661 5.09 24.39 59.83
N SER A 662 5.34 25.62 59.41
CA SER A 662 5.26 26.78 60.31
C SER A 662 3.80 27.06 60.66
N LYS A 663 3.50 27.16 61.93
CA LYS A 663 2.21 27.58 62.47
C LYS A 663 2.37 28.82 63.27
N GLN A 664 1.64 29.87 62.96
CA GLN A 664 1.62 31.08 63.71
C GLN A 664 0.82 30.94 65.01
N ILE A 665 1.47 31.21 66.13
CA ILE A 665 0.84 31.23 67.47
C ILE A 665 1.22 32.55 68.13
N GLY A 666 0.25 33.45 68.15
CA GLY A 666 0.47 34.83 68.53
C GLY A 666 1.46 35.56 67.64
N HIS A 667 2.59 36.02 68.17
CA HIS A 667 3.66 36.67 67.39
C HIS A 667 4.80 35.71 66.95
N TYR A 668 4.70 34.43 67.27
CA TYR A 668 5.73 33.44 66.95
C TYR A 668 5.30 32.49 65.86
N HIS A 669 6.26 31.99 65.11
CA HIS A 669 6.09 30.91 64.19
C HIS A 669 6.75 29.65 64.76
N LEU A 670 5.93 28.66 65.11
CA LEU A 670 6.43 27.38 65.63
C LEU A 670 6.36 26.32 64.49
N MET A 671 7.40 25.51 64.42
CA MET A 671 7.41 24.38 63.48
C MET A 671 6.62 23.21 64.09
N GLN A 672 5.58 22.80 63.40
CA GLN A 672 4.78 21.64 63.72
C GLN A 672 5.13 20.49 62.77
N ALA A 673 5.68 19.39 63.32
CA ALA A 673 6.01 18.21 62.54
C ALA A 673 4.75 17.42 62.18
N GLU A 674 4.72 16.92 60.96
CA GLU A 674 3.74 15.95 60.51
C GLU A 674 4.30 14.52 60.63
N ASN A 675 3.48 13.47 60.54
CA ASN A 675 3.95 12.10 60.55
C ASN A 675 4.85 11.82 59.36
N PRO A 676 5.99 11.13 59.55
CA PRO A 676 6.82 10.69 58.44
C PRO A 676 6.03 9.75 57.52
N VAL A 677 6.26 9.90 56.22
CA VAL A 677 5.67 9.01 55.20
C VAL A 677 6.79 8.33 54.42
N TRP A 678 6.68 7.01 54.29
CA TRP A 678 7.54 6.24 53.45
C TRP A 678 6.92 6.22 52.03
N ILE A 679 7.73 6.56 51.03
CA ILE A 679 7.38 6.52 49.64
C ILE A 679 8.25 5.44 48.99
N CYS A 680 7.63 4.36 48.55
CA CYS A 680 8.30 3.25 47.90
C CYS A 680 7.91 3.23 46.45
N SER A 681 8.87 3.18 45.52
CA SER A 681 8.64 3.09 44.08
C SER A 681 9.45 1.97 43.46
N PHE A 682 8.87 1.24 42.49
CA PHE A 682 9.51 0.15 41.74
C PHE A 682 8.78 -0.14 40.45
N GLU A 683 9.38 -0.99 39.62
CA GLU A 683 8.84 -1.51 38.37
C GLU A 683 8.96 -3.04 38.33
N PHE A 684 8.08 -3.68 37.59
CA PHE A 684 8.21 -5.10 37.30
C PHE A 684 8.96 -5.35 35.99
#